data_b46ef8218f88927a67391457182ac988
#
_entry.id   b46ef8218f88927a67391457182ac988
#
_cell.length_a   1.000
_cell.length_b   1.000
_cell.length_c   1.000
_cell.angle_alpha   90.00
_cell.angle_beta   90.00
_cell.angle_gamma   90.00
#
_symmetry.space_group_name_H-M   'P 1'
#
loop_
_entity.id
_entity.type
_entity.pdbx_description
1 polymer ?
#
loop_
_entity_poly.entity_id
_entity_poly.type
_entity_poly.pdbx_seq_one_letter_code
_entity_poly.pdbx_strand_id
1 'polypeptide(L)'
;MEKKWIKIRGANEHNLKHVDLDIPRDSLVVLTGLSGSGKSSLAFDTIYAEGQRRYMESLSSYARQFLGQMEKPDVELIEGLSPAISIDQKSTNRNPRSTVGTVTEIYDYLRLLYARVGIPHCPECGREIKKQTVDEMVDLLMKREEGTKMQLFAPVVRGKKGKHEKLLESIRRSGFVRARIDGNMYELEEEIDLEKNNRHTIEVLVDRLVVRKGIEKRLTDSIEQVLSLSNGLLLVDFLNGEELRLSTSFSCPVDGSSIEEIEPRSFSFNNPFGACPTCFGIGYKMEFDAELMIPDESLSLNQGAISVMGWMNSKDEGSFTHAMLVALSEKYGFSLDTPFCELPEKIRKIILQGTGTESITVRYASQFGKGNVHRVVFEGLLNNVERRYKECFSEKMKQEYEQFMRITPCPSCHGARLKPGSLSVTVGEKSIYESCTLPLDQFHDWISTVTLTAMEEKIADQIIREIKARSKFMLDVGLNYLSLARSAGTLSGGEAQRIRLATQIGSGLVGVAYILDEPSIGLHQRDNDKLIATLKRLRDLGNSVIVVEHDEDTMREADLIVDIGPGAGEHGGQVVAVGTAKEIMKNKDSITGQYLSGKKKIPLPKQRRTFTKTLDVYGAQENNLKNVDVKIPLSVFTCVTGVSGSGKSSLVNEIVHKHCAKVLNKAKMIPGKFRKMEGLEALDKVIDIDQSPIGRTPRSNPATYTGVFDLIRDLFASSKDAKERGYTKGRFSFNVKGGRCEACSGDGIVKIEMHFLPDVYVPCEVCNGKRYNRETLEVRYKGKNIYDVLNMTVEEAYEFFAHIPSIQRKMQTLMDVGLSYIRLGQPSTELSGGEAQRIKLATELSRRGTGRTLYILDEPTTGLHFEDVRKLVEMLQRLADGGNTVLVIEHNLDVIKCADYLIDMGPEGGSGGGTVLCTGTPEEVAENPISYTGKYLKRYLN
;
A
#
# COMPACT_ATOMS: atom_id res chain seq x y z
N MET A 1 -43.25 12.54 12.28
CA MET A 1 -42.90 11.13 12.02
C MET A 1 -42.38 10.55 13.33
N GLU A 2 -42.94 9.43 13.80
CA GLU A 2 -42.35 8.71 14.95
C GLU A 2 -40.91 8.33 14.65
N LYS A 3 -39.97 8.69 15.53
CA LYS A 3 -38.57 8.29 15.38
C LYS A 3 -38.54 6.75 15.44
N LYS A 4 -38.08 6.11 14.36
CA LYS A 4 -37.79 4.66 14.36
C LYS A 4 -36.53 4.40 15.16
N TRP A 5 -36.51 3.37 15.99
CA TRP A 5 -35.40 3.04 16.88
C TRP A 5 -34.76 1.71 16.51
N ILE A 6 -33.47 1.61 16.64
CA ILE A 6 -32.72 0.35 16.74
C ILE A 6 -32.68 0.03 18.25
N LYS A 7 -33.34 -1.03 18.68
CA LYS A 7 -33.39 -1.41 20.09
C LYS A 7 -32.51 -2.63 20.31
N ILE A 8 -31.52 -2.48 21.16
CA ILE A 8 -30.57 -3.52 21.55
C ILE A 8 -30.88 -3.93 22.96
N ARG A 9 -30.98 -5.25 23.23
CA ARG A 9 -31.22 -5.81 24.56
C ARG A 9 -30.26 -6.93 24.86
N GLY A 10 -29.63 -6.89 26.03
CA GLY A 10 -28.78 -7.94 26.54
C GLY A 10 -27.52 -8.19 25.70
N ALA A 11 -26.88 -7.17 25.12
CA ALA A 11 -25.62 -7.35 24.39
C ALA A 11 -24.49 -7.75 25.34
N ASN A 12 -23.88 -8.90 25.13
CA ASN A 12 -22.90 -9.51 26.02
C ASN A 12 -21.63 -10.00 25.30
N GLU A 13 -21.35 -9.48 24.09
CA GLU A 13 -20.18 -9.87 23.30
C GLU A 13 -18.88 -9.39 23.94
N HIS A 14 -17.89 -10.25 24.02
CA HIS A 14 -16.57 -9.99 24.63
C HIS A 14 -16.64 -9.45 26.07
N ASN A 15 -16.39 -8.17 26.27
CA ASN A 15 -16.40 -7.51 27.59
C ASN A 15 -17.69 -6.72 27.87
N LEU A 16 -18.68 -6.76 26.98
CA LEU A 16 -19.98 -6.14 27.23
C LEU A 16 -20.72 -6.82 28.38
N LYS A 17 -21.50 -6.07 29.16
CA LYS A 17 -22.18 -6.51 30.38
C LYS A 17 -23.69 -6.32 30.24
N HIS A 18 -24.35 -7.16 29.43
CA HIS A 18 -25.78 -7.12 29.16
C HIS A 18 -26.30 -5.71 28.83
N VAL A 19 -25.70 -5.12 27.80
CA VAL A 19 -25.98 -3.74 27.40
C VAL A 19 -27.36 -3.63 26.76
N ASP A 20 -28.19 -2.75 27.34
CA ASP A 20 -29.47 -2.30 26.76
C ASP A 20 -29.30 -0.88 26.21
N LEU A 21 -29.68 -0.67 24.95
CA LEU A 21 -29.47 0.61 24.25
C LEU A 21 -30.53 0.83 23.17
N ASP A 22 -31.06 2.04 23.12
CA ASP A 22 -31.96 2.51 22.06
C ASP A 22 -31.25 3.58 21.21
N ILE A 23 -31.01 3.27 19.93
CA ILE A 23 -30.36 4.15 18.98
C ILE A 23 -31.41 4.68 17.99
N PRO A 24 -31.53 6.01 17.78
CA PRO A 24 -32.45 6.55 16.78
C PRO A 24 -31.95 6.22 15.37
N ARG A 25 -32.85 5.78 14.50
CA ARG A 25 -32.53 5.59 13.08
C ARG A 25 -32.38 6.92 12.38
N ASP A 26 -31.72 6.89 11.20
CA ASP A 26 -31.53 8.06 10.32
C ASP A 26 -30.86 9.22 11.06
N SER A 27 -29.87 8.88 11.88
CA SER A 27 -29.11 9.82 12.74
C SER A 27 -27.62 9.51 12.73
N LEU A 28 -26.80 10.50 13.08
CA LEU A 28 -25.38 10.37 13.32
C LEU A 28 -25.13 10.06 14.78
N VAL A 29 -24.72 8.85 15.09
CA VAL A 29 -24.48 8.35 16.45
C VAL A 29 -23.00 8.08 16.66
N VAL A 30 -22.44 8.63 17.71
CA VAL A 30 -21.03 8.42 18.09
C VAL A 30 -20.96 7.49 19.30
N LEU A 31 -20.23 6.38 19.14
CA LEU A 31 -19.85 5.49 20.24
C LEU A 31 -18.44 5.90 20.71
N THR A 32 -18.32 6.31 21.96
CA THR A 32 -17.05 6.79 22.53
C THR A 32 -16.72 6.11 23.87
N GLY A 33 -15.56 6.37 24.42
CA GLY A 33 -15.09 5.80 25.69
C GLY A 33 -13.62 5.39 25.64
N LEU A 34 -13.04 4.93 26.72
CA LEU A 34 -11.64 4.52 26.82
C LEU A 34 -11.26 3.40 25.82
N SER A 35 -9.99 3.31 25.47
CA SER A 35 -9.48 2.17 24.67
C SER A 35 -9.75 0.86 25.43
N GLY A 36 -10.31 -0.16 24.75
CA GLY A 36 -10.71 -1.42 25.37
C GLY A 36 -11.99 -1.37 26.22
N SER A 37 -12.80 -0.30 26.15
CA SER A 37 -14.07 -0.21 26.92
C SER A 37 -15.23 -1.03 26.33
N GLY A 38 -15.11 -1.58 25.11
CA GLY A 38 -16.18 -2.38 24.47
C GLY A 38 -16.90 -1.69 23.31
N LYS A 39 -16.42 -0.52 22.85
CA LYS A 39 -17.00 0.22 21.72
C LYS A 39 -17.10 -0.61 20.44
N SER A 40 -15.97 -1.19 20.04
CA SER A 40 -15.89 -2.02 18.82
C SER A 40 -16.69 -3.29 18.95
N SER A 41 -16.73 -3.90 20.16
CA SER A 41 -17.58 -5.07 20.46
C SER A 41 -19.07 -4.76 20.25
N LEU A 42 -19.54 -3.57 20.67
CA LEU A 42 -20.91 -3.15 20.44
C LEU A 42 -21.17 -2.81 18.97
N ALA A 43 -20.27 -2.03 18.32
CA ALA A 43 -20.46 -1.56 16.94
C ALA A 43 -20.33 -2.68 15.92
N PHE A 44 -19.22 -3.44 15.97
CA PHE A 44 -18.85 -4.40 14.92
C PHE A 44 -19.28 -5.82 15.28
N ASP A 45 -18.92 -6.30 16.48
CA ASP A 45 -19.16 -7.69 16.86
C ASP A 45 -20.64 -7.95 17.24
N THR A 46 -21.40 -6.88 17.57
CA THR A 46 -22.83 -6.98 17.89
C THR A 46 -23.72 -6.40 16.78
N ILE A 47 -23.71 -5.08 16.55
CA ILE A 47 -24.67 -4.41 15.64
C ILE A 47 -24.40 -4.79 14.18
N TYR A 48 -23.16 -4.66 13.72
CA TYR A 48 -22.80 -5.02 12.34
C TYR A 48 -22.96 -6.51 12.10
N ALA A 49 -22.43 -7.35 13.00
CA ALA A 49 -22.49 -8.81 12.86
C ALA A 49 -23.95 -9.30 12.74
N GLU A 50 -24.87 -8.82 13.57
CA GLU A 50 -26.28 -9.18 13.49
C GLU A 50 -26.96 -8.63 12.21
N GLY A 51 -26.63 -7.41 11.80
CA GLY A 51 -27.16 -6.83 10.56
C GLY A 51 -26.71 -7.61 9.32
N GLN A 52 -25.44 -7.98 9.27
CA GLN A 52 -24.87 -8.81 8.22
C GLN A 52 -25.47 -10.23 8.23
N ARG A 53 -25.60 -10.86 9.40
CA ARG A 53 -26.19 -12.18 9.56
C ARG A 53 -27.62 -12.22 8.99
N ARG A 54 -28.49 -11.26 9.36
CA ARG A 54 -29.87 -11.16 8.86
C ARG A 54 -29.91 -10.95 7.35
N TYR A 55 -29.02 -10.10 6.82
CA TYR A 55 -28.92 -9.91 5.37
C TYR A 55 -28.54 -11.23 4.67
N MET A 56 -27.54 -11.95 5.19
CA MET A 56 -27.11 -13.25 4.66
C MET A 56 -28.22 -14.30 4.73
N GLU A 57 -29.02 -14.34 5.80
CA GLU A 57 -30.16 -15.25 5.93
C GLU A 57 -31.25 -14.98 4.89
N SER A 58 -31.38 -13.74 4.44
CA SER A 58 -32.34 -13.37 3.38
C SER A 58 -31.92 -13.85 1.98
N LEU A 59 -30.66 -14.22 1.77
CA LEU A 59 -30.12 -14.70 0.51
C LEU A 59 -30.53 -16.16 0.23
N SER A 60 -30.45 -16.58 -1.04
CA SER A 60 -30.70 -17.95 -1.44
C SER A 60 -29.75 -18.94 -0.75
N SER A 61 -30.19 -20.19 -0.58
CA SER A 61 -29.35 -21.26 0.00
C SER A 61 -28.03 -21.46 -0.75
N TYR A 62 -28.05 -21.28 -2.07
CA TYR A 62 -26.87 -21.34 -2.92
C TYR A 62 -25.86 -20.23 -2.58
N ALA A 63 -26.32 -18.98 -2.48
CA ALA A 63 -25.45 -17.85 -2.11
C ALA A 63 -24.84 -18.02 -0.71
N ARG A 64 -25.62 -18.56 0.25
CA ARG A 64 -25.16 -18.83 1.63
C ARG A 64 -24.02 -19.86 1.70
N GLN A 65 -24.01 -20.86 0.80
CA GLN A 65 -22.92 -21.85 0.74
C GLN A 65 -21.56 -21.22 0.38
N PHE A 66 -21.55 -20.16 -0.43
CA PHE A 66 -20.32 -19.48 -0.82
C PHE A 66 -19.85 -18.44 0.20
N LEU A 67 -20.77 -17.82 0.95
CA LEU A 67 -20.46 -16.71 1.86
C LEU A 67 -20.17 -17.17 3.30
N GLY A 68 -20.38 -18.45 3.61
CA GLY A 68 -20.20 -19.02 4.94
C GLY A 68 -21.37 -18.73 5.89
N GLN A 69 -21.46 -19.47 6.99
CA GLN A 69 -22.38 -19.16 8.09
C GLN A 69 -21.69 -18.20 9.05
N MET A 70 -22.32 -17.07 9.34
CA MET A 70 -21.88 -16.18 10.40
C MET A 70 -22.47 -16.69 11.74
N GLU A 71 -21.64 -16.71 12.76
CA GLU A 71 -22.10 -17.01 14.12
C GLU A 71 -23.06 -15.91 14.60
N LYS A 72 -24.07 -16.29 15.39
CA LYS A 72 -24.97 -15.32 16.01
C LYS A 72 -24.20 -14.61 17.12
N PRO A 73 -24.16 -13.26 17.14
CA PRO A 73 -23.55 -12.55 18.25
C PRO A 73 -24.29 -12.82 19.57
N ASP A 74 -23.57 -12.73 20.68
CA ASP A 74 -24.13 -12.90 22.01
C ASP A 74 -24.97 -11.67 22.39
N VAL A 75 -26.21 -11.67 21.93
CA VAL A 75 -27.21 -10.62 22.16
C VAL A 75 -28.59 -11.26 22.23
N GLU A 76 -29.41 -10.82 23.19
CA GLU A 76 -30.76 -11.35 23.34
C GLU A 76 -31.65 -10.94 22.16
N LEU A 77 -31.70 -9.64 21.86
CA LEU A 77 -32.57 -9.10 20.82
C LEU A 77 -32.01 -7.81 20.23
N ILE A 78 -32.08 -7.68 18.90
CA ILE A 78 -31.94 -6.39 18.19
C ILE A 78 -33.16 -6.19 17.30
N GLU A 79 -33.93 -5.13 17.54
CA GLU A 79 -35.06 -4.72 16.69
C GLU A 79 -34.75 -3.49 15.86
N GLY A 80 -35.41 -3.33 14.73
CA GLY A 80 -35.35 -2.13 13.89
C GLY A 80 -34.02 -1.96 13.12
N LEU A 81 -33.16 -2.99 13.09
CA LEU A 81 -31.87 -2.92 12.40
C LEU A 81 -32.06 -2.97 10.88
N SER A 82 -31.44 -2.01 10.19
CA SER A 82 -31.34 -1.98 8.71
C SER A 82 -30.17 -2.88 8.23
N PRO A 83 -30.12 -3.21 6.91
CA PRO A 83 -28.92 -3.79 6.34
C PRO A 83 -27.68 -2.97 6.74
N ALA A 84 -26.65 -3.63 7.24
CA ALA A 84 -25.47 -2.97 7.79
C ALA A 84 -24.27 -3.07 6.87
N ILE A 85 -23.52 -1.97 6.72
CA ILE A 85 -22.26 -1.86 5.98
C ILE A 85 -21.17 -1.38 6.94
N SER A 86 -20.09 -2.16 7.03
CA SER A 86 -18.92 -1.82 7.82
C SER A 86 -17.86 -1.13 6.97
N ILE A 87 -17.28 -0.06 7.52
CA ILE A 87 -16.11 0.64 6.96
C ILE A 87 -15.02 0.65 8.04
N ASP A 88 -14.30 -0.46 8.10
CA ASP A 88 -13.21 -0.68 9.06
C ASP A 88 -11.84 -0.20 8.56
N GLN A 89 -10.87 -0.11 9.46
CA GLN A 89 -9.51 0.30 9.16
C GLN A 89 -8.59 -0.87 8.71
N LYS A 90 -8.93 -2.11 9.08
CA LYS A 90 -8.00 -3.25 9.05
C LYS A 90 -7.70 -3.84 7.68
N SER A 91 -8.48 -3.60 6.64
CA SER A 91 -8.31 -4.24 5.34
C SER A 91 -7.56 -3.39 4.33
N THR A 92 -6.23 -3.35 4.38
CA THR A 92 -5.42 -2.90 3.25
C THR A 92 -5.39 -4.01 2.19
N ASN A 93 -5.89 -3.70 0.99
CA ASN A 93 -5.83 -4.63 -0.13
C ASN A 93 -4.37 -4.83 -0.55
N ARG A 94 -3.82 -6.01 -0.30
CA ARG A 94 -2.42 -6.36 -0.64
C ARG A 94 -2.24 -6.77 -2.11
N ASN A 95 -3.28 -6.74 -2.91
CA ASN A 95 -3.19 -7.10 -4.32
C ASN A 95 -2.39 -6.02 -5.07
N PRO A 96 -1.22 -6.35 -5.67
CA PRO A 96 -0.36 -5.37 -6.35
C PRO A 96 -1.01 -4.76 -7.60
N ARG A 97 -2.08 -5.38 -8.11
CA ARG A 97 -2.85 -4.87 -9.24
C ARG A 97 -3.94 -3.88 -8.85
N SER A 98 -4.32 -3.81 -7.57
CA SER A 98 -5.33 -2.85 -7.10
C SER A 98 -4.78 -1.43 -7.08
N THR A 99 -5.52 -0.50 -7.64
CA THR A 99 -5.23 0.95 -7.64
C THR A 99 -6.40 1.73 -7.05
N VAL A 100 -6.18 2.99 -6.69
CA VAL A 100 -7.26 3.88 -6.26
C VAL A 100 -8.38 3.90 -7.32
N GLY A 101 -8.02 4.01 -8.60
CA GLY A 101 -8.99 4.02 -9.70
C GLY A 101 -9.85 2.75 -9.79
N THR A 102 -9.26 1.57 -9.53
CA THR A 102 -10.03 0.30 -9.57
C THR A 102 -10.89 0.10 -8.32
N VAL A 103 -10.43 0.54 -7.15
CA VAL A 103 -11.20 0.43 -5.90
C VAL A 103 -12.39 1.37 -5.90
N THR A 104 -12.27 2.55 -6.52
CA THR A 104 -13.34 3.54 -6.66
C THR A 104 -14.26 3.30 -7.85
N GLU A 105 -13.98 2.28 -8.66
CA GLU A 105 -14.65 1.96 -9.92
C GLU A 105 -14.51 3.06 -10.99
N ILE A 106 -13.86 4.18 -10.70
CA ILE A 106 -13.64 5.28 -11.68
C ILE A 106 -12.89 4.75 -12.91
N TYR A 107 -11.94 3.83 -12.71
CA TYR A 107 -11.17 3.22 -13.79
C TYR A 107 -12.04 2.42 -14.77
N ASP A 108 -13.11 1.79 -14.30
CA ASP A 108 -14.02 1.03 -15.16
C ASP A 108 -14.80 1.95 -16.09
N TYR A 109 -15.23 3.11 -15.60
CA TYR A 109 -15.84 4.15 -16.43
C TYR A 109 -14.83 4.79 -17.38
N LEU A 110 -13.58 5.00 -16.96
CA LEU A 110 -12.53 5.49 -17.85
C LEU A 110 -12.26 4.52 -19.00
N ARG A 111 -12.14 3.21 -18.73
CA ARG A 111 -12.00 2.21 -19.80
C ARG A 111 -13.12 2.28 -20.82
N LEU A 112 -14.34 2.48 -20.36
CA LEU A 112 -15.50 2.64 -21.23
C LEU A 112 -15.43 3.95 -22.02
N LEU A 113 -15.05 5.05 -21.39
CA LEU A 113 -14.89 6.36 -22.03
C LEU A 113 -13.85 6.29 -23.17
N TYR A 114 -12.63 5.78 -22.86
CA TYR A 114 -11.55 5.66 -23.84
C TYR A 114 -11.88 4.70 -24.98
N ALA A 115 -12.65 3.65 -24.72
CA ALA A 115 -13.08 2.72 -25.77
C ALA A 115 -14.16 3.30 -26.70
N ARG A 116 -14.94 4.28 -26.24
CA ARG A 116 -16.11 4.83 -27.00
C ARG A 116 -15.80 6.13 -27.71
N VAL A 117 -15.03 7.02 -27.07
CA VAL A 117 -14.72 8.36 -27.61
C VAL A 117 -13.22 8.63 -27.71
N GLY A 118 -12.38 7.65 -27.41
CA GLY A 118 -10.93 7.81 -27.47
C GLY A 118 -10.43 7.88 -28.90
N ILE A 119 -9.50 8.80 -29.17
CA ILE A 119 -8.84 9.02 -30.44
C ILE A 119 -7.55 8.21 -30.47
N PRO A 120 -7.42 7.18 -31.33
CA PRO A 120 -6.20 6.38 -31.40
C PRO A 120 -5.10 7.10 -32.17
N HIS A 121 -3.87 6.96 -31.67
CA HIS A 121 -2.66 7.49 -32.28
C HIS A 121 -1.66 6.36 -32.54
N CYS A 122 -0.81 6.52 -33.50
CA CYS A 122 0.27 5.57 -33.76
C CYS A 122 1.27 5.55 -32.57
N PRO A 123 1.58 4.37 -32.01
CA PRO A 123 2.52 4.27 -30.89
C PRO A 123 3.95 4.73 -31.24
N GLU A 124 4.35 4.68 -32.53
CA GLU A 124 5.69 4.99 -33.01
C GLU A 124 5.82 6.47 -33.46
N CYS A 125 4.87 6.94 -34.30
CA CYS A 125 4.97 8.29 -34.88
C CYS A 125 4.00 9.33 -34.29
N GLY A 126 3.08 8.94 -33.39
CA GLY A 126 2.14 9.82 -32.70
C GLY A 126 1.00 10.37 -33.54
N ARG A 127 0.88 9.99 -34.82
CA ARG A 127 -0.21 10.47 -35.69
C ARG A 127 -1.53 9.85 -35.33
N GLU A 128 -2.60 10.61 -35.49
CA GLU A 128 -3.98 10.11 -35.38
C GLU A 128 -4.26 9.04 -36.42
N ILE A 129 -4.84 7.93 -36.00
CA ILE A 129 -5.24 6.80 -36.84
C ILE A 129 -6.75 6.72 -36.89
N LYS A 130 -7.33 6.79 -38.12
CA LYS A 130 -8.77 6.64 -38.34
C LYS A 130 -9.08 5.36 -39.08
N LYS A 131 -10.16 4.69 -38.74
CA LYS A 131 -10.80 3.72 -39.61
C LYS A 131 -11.53 4.48 -40.71
N GLN A 132 -11.36 4.05 -41.95
CA GLN A 132 -12.10 4.61 -43.05
C GLN A 132 -13.01 3.52 -43.64
N THR A 133 -14.24 3.87 -43.90
CA THR A 133 -15.16 2.99 -44.65
C THR A 133 -14.79 2.99 -46.12
N VAL A 134 -15.21 1.96 -46.86
CA VAL A 134 -14.98 1.89 -48.31
C VAL A 134 -15.60 3.11 -49.00
N ASP A 135 -16.80 3.52 -48.58
CA ASP A 135 -17.48 4.69 -49.15
C ASP A 135 -16.69 5.99 -48.91
N GLU A 136 -16.14 6.18 -47.69
CA GLU A 136 -15.27 7.33 -47.38
C GLU A 136 -14.01 7.34 -48.22
N MET A 137 -13.40 6.15 -48.47
CA MET A 137 -12.23 6.02 -49.36
C MET A 137 -12.59 6.39 -50.80
N VAL A 138 -13.73 5.93 -51.29
CA VAL A 138 -14.25 6.27 -52.62
C VAL A 138 -14.49 7.77 -52.73
N ASP A 139 -15.20 8.37 -51.75
CA ASP A 139 -15.51 9.82 -51.74
C ASP A 139 -14.24 10.67 -51.70
N LEU A 140 -13.23 10.22 -50.92
CA LEU A 140 -11.92 10.90 -50.82
C LEU A 140 -11.16 10.89 -52.14
N LEU A 141 -11.17 9.74 -52.85
CA LEU A 141 -10.51 9.63 -54.13
C LEU A 141 -11.28 10.34 -55.26
N MET A 142 -12.61 10.37 -55.21
CA MET A 142 -13.48 11.08 -56.17
C MET A 142 -13.43 12.62 -56.02
N LYS A 143 -12.96 13.15 -54.91
CA LYS A 143 -12.70 14.59 -54.70
C LYS A 143 -11.48 15.11 -55.45
N ARG A 144 -10.64 14.22 -56.00
CA ARG A 144 -9.49 14.62 -56.84
C ARG A 144 -9.96 15.17 -58.19
N GLU A 145 -9.12 15.95 -58.86
CA GLU A 145 -9.43 16.55 -60.15
C GLU A 145 -9.76 15.49 -61.21
N GLU A 146 -10.76 15.77 -62.07
CA GLU A 146 -11.14 14.89 -63.14
C GLU A 146 -9.98 14.69 -64.13
N GLY A 147 -9.67 13.46 -64.47
CA GLY A 147 -8.51 13.10 -65.30
C GLY A 147 -7.30 12.63 -64.47
N THR A 148 -7.33 12.72 -63.15
CA THR A 148 -6.22 12.20 -62.30
C THR A 148 -6.09 10.68 -62.49
N LYS A 149 -4.87 10.24 -62.84
CA LYS A 149 -4.55 8.83 -62.97
C LYS A 149 -4.12 8.26 -61.62
N MET A 150 -4.62 7.11 -61.23
CA MET A 150 -4.30 6.44 -60.01
C MET A 150 -4.09 4.93 -60.21
N GLN A 151 -3.20 4.36 -59.41
CA GLN A 151 -2.94 2.95 -59.29
C GLN A 151 -3.29 2.47 -57.90
N LEU A 152 -4.05 1.39 -57.79
CA LEU A 152 -4.47 0.81 -56.52
C LEU A 152 -3.60 -0.40 -56.21
N PHE A 153 -2.89 -0.33 -55.07
CA PHE A 153 -1.99 -1.38 -54.61
C PHE A 153 -2.48 -2.03 -53.32
N ALA A 154 -2.34 -3.36 -53.24
CA ALA A 154 -2.52 -4.13 -52.03
C ALA A 154 -1.15 -4.44 -51.39
N PRO A 155 -0.78 -3.80 -50.25
CA PRO A 155 0.49 -4.09 -49.56
C PRO A 155 0.36 -5.39 -48.76
N VAL A 156 0.83 -6.52 -49.37
CA VAL A 156 0.72 -7.87 -48.79
C VAL A 156 1.92 -8.25 -47.89
N VAL A 157 3.10 -7.66 -48.14
CA VAL A 157 4.30 -7.81 -47.29
C VAL A 157 4.89 -6.45 -47.05
N ARG A 158 5.23 -6.15 -45.81
CA ARG A 158 5.82 -4.87 -45.36
C ARG A 158 7.05 -5.13 -44.52
N GLY A 159 8.24 -4.88 -45.06
CA GLY A 159 9.51 -4.94 -44.35
C GLY A 159 9.83 -6.29 -43.69
N LYS A 160 9.28 -7.40 -44.16
CA LYS A 160 9.52 -8.74 -43.61
C LYS A 160 10.63 -9.48 -44.36
N LYS A 161 11.47 -10.21 -43.61
CA LYS A 161 12.51 -11.07 -44.16
C LYS A 161 11.89 -12.35 -44.74
N GLY A 162 12.42 -12.82 -45.85
CA GLY A 162 12.00 -14.08 -46.47
C GLY A 162 11.97 -14.02 -47.98
N LYS A 163 11.97 -15.18 -48.66
CA LYS A 163 11.82 -15.25 -50.11
C LYS A 163 10.38 -15.07 -50.64
N HIS A 164 9.38 -15.22 -49.77
CA HIS A 164 7.95 -15.05 -50.04
C HIS A 164 7.40 -15.82 -51.27
N GLU A 165 8.11 -16.88 -51.73
CA GLU A 165 7.77 -17.66 -52.94
C GLU A 165 6.33 -18.17 -52.95
N LYS A 166 5.88 -18.80 -51.83
CA LYS A 166 4.51 -19.33 -51.70
C LYS A 166 3.43 -18.23 -51.83
N LEU A 167 3.71 -17.05 -51.33
CA LEU A 167 2.80 -15.91 -51.38
C LEU A 167 2.72 -15.36 -52.78
N LEU A 168 3.87 -15.17 -53.47
CA LEU A 168 3.93 -14.73 -54.85
C LEU A 168 3.22 -15.72 -55.79
N GLU A 169 3.39 -17.02 -55.56
CA GLU A 169 2.69 -18.05 -56.31
C GLU A 169 1.16 -18.02 -56.06
N SER A 170 0.72 -17.81 -54.85
CA SER A 170 -0.70 -17.66 -54.52
C SER A 170 -1.32 -16.45 -55.20
N ILE A 171 -0.63 -15.30 -55.20
CA ILE A 171 -1.07 -14.06 -55.85
C ILE A 171 -1.15 -14.26 -57.39
N ARG A 172 -0.16 -14.94 -57.97
CA ARG A 172 -0.15 -15.30 -59.41
C ARG A 172 -1.36 -16.18 -59.76
N ARG A 173 -1.66 -17.19 -58.95
CA ARG A 173 -2.82 -18.08 -59.16
C ARG A 173 -4.16 -17.35 -59.04
N SER A 174 -4.21 -16.26 -58.26
CA SER A 174 -5.38 -15.41 -58.10
C SER A 174 -5.59 -14.45 -59.28
N GLY A 175 -4.74 -14.50 -60.31
CA GLY A 175 -4.89 -13.78 -61.59
C GLY A 175 -4.30 -12.37 -61.60
N PHE A 176 -3.51 -11.98 -60.58
CA PHE A 176 -2.81 -10.69 -60.58
C PHE A 176 -1.55 -10.78 -61.48
N VAL A 177 -1.31 -9.69 -62.21
CA VAL A 177 -0.24 -9.67 -63.27
C VAL A 177 1.02 -8.96 -62.79
N ARG A 178 0.87 -7.93 -61.92
CA ARG A 178 1.99 -7.05 -61.50
C ARG A 178 2.05 -6.83 -60.03
N ALA A 179 3.27 -6.73 -59.50
CA ALA A 179 3.55 -6.32 -58.14
C ALA A 179 4.73 -5.32 -58.10
N ARG A 180 4.67 -4.38 -57.16
CA ARG A 180 5.79 -3.52 -56.81
C ARG A 180 6.56 -4.18 -55.68
N ILE A 181 7.81 -4.50 -55.87
CA ILE A 181 8.67 -5.13 -54.85
C ILE A 181 9.84 -4.21 -54.61
N ASP A 182 10.01 -3.78 -53.37
CA ASP A 182 11.05 -2.87 -52.93
C ASP A 182 11.15 -1.59 -53.82
N GLY A 183 10.01 -1.08 -54.23
CA GLY A 183 9.85 0.10 -55.08
C GLY A 183 9.92 -0.15 -56.60
N ASN A 184 10.30 -1.33 -57.05
CA ASN A 184 10.41 -1.69 -58.46
C ASN A 184 9.22 -2.52 -58.94
N MET A 185 8.69 -2.24 -60.14
CA MET A 185 7.57 -3.00 -60.75
C MET A 185 8.08 -4.28 -61.39
N TYR A 186 7.46 -5.41 -61.05
CA TYR A 186 7.73 -6.73 -61.62
C TYR A 186 6.47 -7.29 -62.21
N GLU A 187 6.64 -8.06 -63.31
CA GLU A 187 5.57 -8.91 -63.84
C GLU A 187 5.60 -10.24 -63.06
N LEU A 188 4.46 -10.63 -62.50
CA LEU A 188 4.37 -11.83 -61.68
C LEU A 188 4.56 -13.15 -62.49
N GLU A 189 4.53 -13.07 -63.81
CA GLU A 189 4.90 -14.20 -64.69
C GLU A 189 6.40 -14.48 -64.73
N GLU A 190 7.23 -13.49 -64.43
CA GLU A 190 8.69 -13.63 -64.33
C GLU A 190 9.09 -14.38 -63.07
N GLU A 191 10.32 -14.99 -63.12
CA GLU A 191 10.90 -15.66 -61.96
C GLU A 191 11.50 -14.62 -61.04
N ILE A 192 10.87 -14.40 -59.87
CA ILE A 192 11.28 -13.38 -58.88
C ILE A 192 12.01 -14.09 -57.76
N ASP A 193 13.36 -13.96 -57.71
CA ASP A 193 14.18 -14.47 -56.60
C ASP A 193 14.53 -13.37 -55.62
N LEU A 194 14.00 -13.49 -54.40
CA LEU A 194 14.18 -12.54 -53.30
C LEU A 194 15.20 -13.09 -52.31
N GLU A 195 16.07 -12.22 -51.82
CA GLU A 195 17.07 -12.61 -50.82
C GLU A 195 16.45 -12.89 -49.45
N LYS A 196 16.65 -14.10 -48.92
CA LYS A 196 16.05 -14.57 -47.66
C LYS A 196 16.34 -13.67 -46.43
N ASN A 197 17.50 -13.03 -46.39
CA ASN A 197 17.95 -12.26 -45.23
C ASN A 197 17.61 -10.76 -45.28
N ASN A 198 17.15 -10.27 -46.44
CA ASN A 198 16.74 -8.88 -46.64
C ASN A 198 15.26 -8.70 -46.26
N ARG A 199 14.91 -7.48 -45.88
CA ARG A 199 13.54 -7.08 -45.65
C ARG A 199 12.91 -6.66 -46.98
N HIS A 200 11.79 -7.28 -47.34
CA HIS A 200 11.09 -6.98 -48.56
C HIS A 200 9.74 -6.36 -48.29
N THR A 201 9.31 -5.47 -49.20
CA THR A 201 7.97 -4.89 -49.24
C THR A 201 7.33 -5.30 -50.58
N ILE A 202 6.19 -5.98 -50.53
CA ILE A 202 5.50 -6.48 -51.74
C ILE A 202 4.11 -5.86 -51.77
N GLU A 203 3.79 -5.14 -52.84
CA GLU A 203 2.55 -4.43 -53.10
C GLU A 203 1.96 -4.90 -54.42
N VAL A 204 0.81 -5.54 -54.36
CA VAL A 204 0.16 -6.09 -55.58
C VAL A 204 -0.64 -4.99 -56.24
N LEU A 205 -0.43 -4.76 -57.55
CA LEU A 205 -1.24 -3.85 -58.34
C LEU A 205 -2.58 -4.52 -58.68
N VAL A 206 -3.66 -3.95 -58.18
CA VAL A 206 -5.02 -4.49 -58.37
C VAL A 206 -5.71 -3.83 -59.54
N ASP A 207 -5.70 -2.47 -59.61
CA ASP A 207 -6.36 -1.76 -60.73
C ASP A 207 -5.64 -0.44 -61.08
N ARG A 208 -5.92 0.07 -62.26
CA ARG A 208 -5.47 1.37 -62.78
C ARG A 208 -6.67 2.15 -63.24
N LEU A 209 -6.93 3.27 -62.59
CA LEU A 209 -8.14 4.06 -62.80
C LEU A 209 -7.80 5.52 -63.12
N VAL A 210 -8.76 6.17 -63.78
CA VAL A 210 -8.72 7.61 -64.03
C VAL A 210 -9.96 8.22 -63.40
N VAL A 211 -9.82 9.24 -62.56
CA VAL A 211 -10.93 9.93 -61.93
C VAL A 211 -11.85 10.54 -62.99
N ARG A 212 -13.08 10.08 -63.04
CA ARG A 212 -14.14 10.58 -63.92
C ARG A 212 -15.51 10.22 -63.34
N LYS A 213 -16.54 11.00 -63.68
CA LYS A 213 -17.91 10.69 -63.27
C LYS A 213 -18.33 9.30 -63.72
N GLY A 214 -18.90 8.48 -62.84
CA GLY A 214 -19.46 7.16 -63.13
C GLY A 214 -18.49 5.98 -62.96
N ILE A 215 -17.29 6.20 -62.34
CA ILE A 215 -16.36 5.10 -62.00
C ILE A 215 -16.58 4.59 -60.58
N GLU A 216 -17.45 5.18 -59.80
CA GLU A 216 -17.64 4.93 -58.36
C GLU A 216 -17.79 3.43 -58.09
N LYS A 217 -18.66 2.74 -58.85
CA LYS A 217 -18.90 1.30 -58.68
C LYS A 217 -17.62 0.48 -58.91
N ARG A 218 -16.89 0.75 -60.02
CA ARG A 218 -15.64 0.03 -60.29
C ARG A 218 -14.56 0.34 -59.27
N LEU A 219 -14.49 1.58 -58.82
CA LEU A 219 -13.57 2.01 -57.76
C LEU A 219 -13.87 1.27 -56.45
N THR A 220 -15.15 1.16 -56.08
CA THR A 220 -15.60 0.40 -54.91
C THR A 220 -15.18 -1.05 -54.98
N ASP A 221 -15.50 -1.73 -56.13
CA ASP A 221 -15.14 -3.14 -56.33
C ASP A 221 -13.62 -3.36 -56.26
N SER A 222 -12.81 -2.45 -56.83
CA SER A 222 -11.35 -2.52 -56.79
C SER A 222 -10.80 -2.27 -55.40
N ILE A 223 -11.36 -1.32 -54.66
CA ILE A 223 -10.96 -1.06 -53.26
C ILE A 223 -11.28 -2.28 -52.38
N GLU A 224 -12.48 -2.86 -52.48
CA GLU A 224 -12.83 -4.08 -51.73
C GLU A 224 -11.87 -5.24 -52.04
N GLN A 225 -11.48 -5.42 -53.30
CA GLN A 225 -10.50 -6.41 -53.68
C GLN A 225 -9.11 -6.16 -53.06
N VAL A 226 -8.64 -4.88 -53.06
CA VAL A 226 -7.38 -4.50 -52.44
C VAL A 226 -7.43 -4.80 -50.94
N LEU A 227 -8.50 -4.37 -50.26
CA LEU A 227 -8.66 -4.52 -48.82
C LEU A 227 -8.70 -6.00 -48.40
N SER A 228 -9.32 -6.86 -49.18
CA SER A 228 -9.36 -8.31 -48.93
C SER A 228 -8.00 -8.96 -49.03
N LEU A 229 -7.14 -8.51 -49.96
CA LEU A 229 -5.79 -9.02 -50.15
C LEU A 229 -4.78 -8.53 -49.10
N SER A 230 -4.93 -7.29 -48.69
CA SER A 230 -3.98 -6.58 -47.84
C SER A 230 -4.35 -6.58 -46.34
N ASN A 231 -5.39 -7.30 -45.94
CA ASN A 231 -5.98 -7.22 -44.58
C ASN A 231 -6.37 -5.79 -44.19
N GLY A 232 -7.07 -5.10 -45.06
CA GLY A 232 -7.69 -3.81 -44.79
C GLY A 232 -6.84 -2.59 -45.13
N LEU A 233 -5.79 -2.71 -45.92
CA LEU A 233 -4.92 -1.59 -46.35
C LEU A 233 -5.03 -1.34 -47.84
N LEU A 234 -5.14 -0.07 -48.23
CA LEU A 234 -5.11 0.44 -49.57
C LEU A 234 -3.94 1.44 -49.74
N LEU A 235 -3.11 1.22 -50.74
CA LEU A 235 -2.14 2.20 -51.21
C LEU A 235 -2.56 2.71 -52.58
N VAL A 236 -2.69 4.01 -52.70
CA VAL A 236 -3.00 4.69 -53.97
C VAL A 236 -1.80 5.52 -54.40
N ASP A 237 -1.29 5.23 -55.61
CA ASP A 237 -0.22 5.99 -56.23
C ASP A 237 -0.82 6.82 -57.39
N PHE A 238 -0.67 8.16 -57.28
CA PHE A 238 -1.23 9.10 -58.25
C PHE A 238 -0.34 9.36 -59.49
N LEU A 239 0.75 8.64 -59.63
CA LEU A 239 1.70 8.78 -60.73
C LEU A 239 2.38 10.17 -60.88
N ASN A 240 2.14 11.04 -59.92
CA ASN A 240 2.75 12.38 -59.81
C ASN A 240 3.81 12.46 -58.72
N GLY A 241 4.13 11.32 -58.08
CA GLY A 241 5.00 11.20 -56.90
C GLY A 241 4.24 11.31 -55.58
N GLU A 242 2.91 11.48 -55.60
CA GLU A 242 2.05 11.47 -54.40
C GLU A 242 1.51 10.06 -54.18
N GLU A 243 1.73 9.52 -53.01
CA GLU A 243 1.11 8.27 -52.53
C GLU A 243 0.16 8.57 -51.36
N LEU A 244 -1.02 7.92 -51.40
CA LEU A 244 -2.03 7.99 -50.35
C LEU A 244 -2.25 6.60 -49.79
N ARG A 245 -2.15 6.45 -48.48
CA ARG A 245 -2.38 5.20 -47.74
C ARG A 245 -3.68 5.30 -46.94
N LEU A 246 -4.59 4.38 -47.14
CA LEU A 246 -5.90 4.32 -46.49
C LEU A 246 -6.07 2.98 -45.81
N SER A 247 -6.86 2.90 -44.75
CA SER A 247 -7.03 1.65 -43.98
C SER A 247 -8.44 1.53 -43.41
N THR A 248 -9.01 0.31 -43.50
CA THR A 248 -10.24 -0.06 -42.79
C THR A 248 -9.99 -0.52 -41.34
N SER A 249 -8.71 -0.77 -40.96
CA SER A 249 -8.30 -1.09 -39.61
C SER A 249 -7.52 0.08 -38.98
N PHE A 250 -7.34 0.06 -37.65
CA PHE A 250 -6.50 1.05 -36.98
C PHE A 250 -5.01 0.79 -37.27
N SER A 251 -4.58 1.09 -38.49
CA SER A 251 -3.19 0.93 -38.92
C SER A 251 -2.57 2.26 -39.30
N CYS A 252 -1.32 2.47 -38.88
CA CYS A 252 -0.58 3.65 -39.26
C CYS A 252 -0.22 3.62 -40.76
N PRO A 253 -0.55 4.65 -41.52
CA PRO A 253 -0.21 4.69 -42.94
C PRO A 253 1.29 4.86 -43.20
N VAL A 254 2.08 5.31 -42.22
CA VAL A 254 3.50 5.61 -42.40
C VAL A 254 4.39 4.42 -42.06
N ASP A 255 4.25 3.85 -40.89
CA ASP A 255 5.13 2.78 -40.39
C ASP A 255 4.45 1.40 -40.39
N GLY A 256 3.13 1.36 -40.65
CA GLY A 256 2.33 0.15 -40.73
C GLY A 256 2.08 -0.52 -39.38
N SER A 257 2.38 0.13 -38.25
CA SER A 257 1.97 -0.34 -36.96
C SER A 257 0.45 -0.38 -36.87
N SER A 258 -0.10 -1.46 -36.34
CA SER A 258 -1.55 -1.62 -36.15
C SER A 258 -1.89 -1.66 -34.68
N ILE A 259 -2.96 -0.98 -34.31
CA ILE A 259 -3.57 -1.07 -32.99
C ILE A 259 -4.65 -2.17 -33.07
N GLU A 260 -4.67 -3.06 -32.07
CA GLU A 260 -5.74 -4.03 -31.90
C GLU A 260 -7.09 -3.30 -31.73
N GLU A 261 -8.19 -4.00 -31.95
CA GLU A 261 -9.52 -3.42 -31.81
C GLU A 261 -9.70 -2.75 -30.43
N ILE A 262 -10.18 -1.49 -30.45
CA ILE A 262 -10.32 -0.68 -29.25
C ILE A 262 -11.62 -1.05 -28.55
N GLU A 263 -11.48 -1.86 -27.47
CA GLU A 263 -12.56 -2.30 -26.60
C GLU A 263 -12.24 -1.95 -25.15
N PRO A 264 -13.22 -1.93 -24.22
CA PRO A 264 -12.94 -1.68 -22.79
C PRO A 264 -11.92 -2.65 -22.18
N ARG A 265 -11.81 -3.90 -22.71
CA ARG A 265 -10.80 -4.88 -22.28
C ARG A 265 -9.37 -4.49 -22.67
N SER A 266 -9.19 -3.70 -23.74
CA SER A 266 -7.89 -3.23 -24.21
C SER A 266 -7.24 -2.24 -23.22
N PHE A 267 -8.05 -1.61 -22.36
CA PHE A 267 -7.59 -0.71 -21.31
C PHE A 267 -7.53 -1.38 -19.92
N SER A 268 -7.73 -2.70 -19.84
CA SER A 268 -7.65 -3.43 -18.58
C SER A 268 -6.27 -4.01 -18.36
N PHE A 269 -5.55 -3.55 -17.35
CA PHE A 269 -4.26 -4.14 -16.96
C PHE A 269 -4.42 -5.48 -16.22
N ASN A 270 -5.64 -5.89 -15.87
CA ASN A 270 -5.95 -7.20 -15.31
C ASN A 270 -6.29 -8.24 -16.39
N ASN A 271 -6.38 -7.81 -17.65
CA ASN A 271 -6.70 -8.67 -18.78
C ASN A 271 -5.47 -8.75 -19.72
N PRO A 272 -5.09 -9.95 -20.22
CA PRO A 272 -3.96 -10.14 -21.14
C PRO A 272 -4.05 -9.30 -22.42
N PHE A 273 -5.26 -8.92 -22.86
CA PHE A 273 -5.46 -8.06 -24.03
C PHE A 273 -4.90 -6.65 -23.86
N GLY A 274 -5.05 -6.06 -22.65
CA GLY A 274 -4.57 -4.71 -22.38
C GLY A 274 -3.28 -4.64 -21.57
N ALA A 275 -2.97 -5.69 -20.80
CA ALA A 275 -1.83 -5.70 -19.90
C ALA A 275 -0.48 -5.64 -20.64
N CYS A 276 0.47 -4.88 -20.11
CA CYS A 276 1.86 -4.90 -20.57
C CYS A 276 2.43 -6.33 -20.51
N PRO A 277 2.97 -6.88 -21.60
CA PRO A 277 3.45 -8.26 -21.65
C PRO A 277 4.68 -8.50 -20.77
N THR A 278 5.44 -7.46 -20.42
CA THR A 278 6.66 -7.57 -19.61
C THR A 278 6.36 -7.66 -18.11
N CYS A 279 5.41 -6.88 -17.57
CA CYS A 279 5.05 -6.87 -16.17
C CYS A 279 3.67 -7.48 -15.87
N PHE A 280 2.98 -7.99 -16.89
CA PHE A 280 1.63 -8.58 -16.75
C PHE A 280 0.63 -7.68 -16.00
N GLY A 281 0.70 -6.36 -16.24
CA GLY A 281 -0.19 -5.38 -15.66
C GLY A 281 0.16 -4.92 -14.24
N ILE A 282 1.30 -5.33 -13.70
CA ILE A 282 1.75 -4.91 -12.35
C ILE A 282 2.33 -3.49 -12.38
N GLY A 283 3.00 -3.10 -13.48
CA GLY A 283 3.60 -1.78 -13.65
C GLY A 283 5.04 -1.65 -13.13
N TYR A 284 5.49 -2.59 -12.35
CA TYR A 284 6.85 -2.60 -11.78
C TYR A 284 7.45 -4.01 -11.79
N LYS A 285 8.73 -4.09 -11.53
CA LYS A 285 9.46 -5.33 -11.27
C LYS A 285 10.14 -5.25 -9.92
N MET A 286 10.25 -6.38 -9.27
CA MET A 286 11.12 -6.56 -8.10
C MET A 286 12.41 -7.19 -8.59
N GLU A 287 13.51 -6.46 -8.46
CA GLU A 287 14.83 -6.89 -8.89
C GLU A 287 15.82 -6.81 -7.73
N PHE A 288 16.73 -7.79 -7.66
CA PHE A 288 17.77 -7.78 -6.65
C PHE A 288 18.70 -6.59 -6.85
N ASP A 289 19.00 -5.87 -5.77
CA ASP A 289 19.81 -4.66 -5.80
C ASP A 289 21.17 -4.89 -5.14
N ALA A 290 22.20 -4.56 -5.87
CA ALA A 290 23.59 -4.69 -5.40
C ALA A 290 23.88 -3.83 -4.16
N GLU A 291 23.31 -2.61 -4.07
CA GLU A 291 23.49 -1.72 -2.91
C GLU A 291 22.88 -2.29 -1.63
N LEU A 292 21.77 -3.04 -1.76
CA LEU A 292 21.17 -3.74 -0.62
C LEU A 292 21.96 -4.98 -0.21
N MET A 293 22.62 -5.65 -1.18
CA MET A 293 23.44 -6.83 -0.90
C MET A 293 24.81 -6.47 -0.31
N ILE A 294 25.34 -5.29 -0.68
CA ILE A 294 26.61 -4.73 -0.22
C ILE A 294 26.32 -3.35 0.38
N PRO A 295 25.74 -3.30 1.59
CA PRO A 295 25.26 -2.05 2.19
C PRO A 295 26.38 -1.10 2.62
N ASP A 296 27.58 -1.60 2.85
CA ASP A 296 28.76 -0.85 3.24
C ASP A 296 29.92 -1.18 2.28
N GLU A 297 30.06 -0.38 1.26
CA GLU A 297 31.12 -0.54 0.25
C GLU A 297 32.53 -0.16 0.78
N SER A 298 32.63 0.46 1.97
CA SER A 298 33.91 0.71 2.63
C SER A 298 34.55 -0.53 3.24
N LEU A 299 33.77 -1.59 3.41
CA LEU A 299 34.24 -2.88 3.86
C LEU A 299 34.85 -3.68 2.70
N SER A 300 35.87 -4.47 3.02
CA SER A 300 36.42 -5.46 2.09
C SER A 300 35.61 -6.75 2.11
N LEU A 301 35.83 -7.61 1.11
CA LEU A 301 35.16 -8.93 1.05
C LEU A 301 35.51 -9.78 2.28
N ASN A 302 36.76 -9.74 2.76
CA ASN A 302 37.19 -10.42 3.98
C ASN A 302 36.59 -9.80 5.25
N GLN A 303 36.27 -8.52 5.24
CA GLN A 303 35.57 -7.87 6.35
C GLN A 303 34.05 -8.12 6.34
N GLY A 304 33.53 -8.76 5.29
CA GLY A 304 32.11 -9.13 5.18
C GLY A 304 31.26 -8.06 4.50
N ALA A 305 31.75 -7.43 3.45
CA ALA A 305 30.97 -6.48 2.64
C ALA A 305 29.66 -7.09 2.12
N ILE A 306 29.65 -8.40 1.77
CA ILE A 306 28.46 -9.11 1.30
C ILE A 306 27.58 -9.55 2.48
N SER A 307 26.36 -9.03 2.52
CA SER A 307 25.44 -9.26 3.67
C SER A 307 24.21 -10.10 3.33
N VAL A 308 24.14 -10.70 2.14
CA VAL A 308 23.01 -11.52 1.71
C VAL A 308 23.14 -12.97 2.22
N MET A 309 21.99 -13.60 2.50
CA MET A 309 21.94 -14.97 2.99
C MET A 309 22.60 -15.96 2.02
N GLY A 310 23.41 -16.87 2.59
CA GLY A 310 24.22 -17.83 1.82
C GLY A 310 25.60 -17.29 1.38
N TRP A 311 25.85 -15.98 1.59
CA TRP A 311 27.14 -15.33 1.34
C TRP A 311 27.73 -14.64 2.57
N MET A 312 26.99 -14.58 3.70
CA MET A 312 27.49 -13.98 4.95
C MET A 312 28.75 -14.67 5.50
N ASN A 313 28.92 -15.96 5.19
CA ASN A 313 30.11 -16.72 5.55
C ASN A 313 31.26 -16.54 4.57
N SER A 314 31.15 -15.65 3.59
CA SER A 314 32.25 -15.38 2.63
C SER A 314 33.49 -14.78 3.26
N LYS A 315 33.40 -14.25 4.49
CA LYS A 315 34.51 -13.79 5.33
C LYS A 315 35.22 -14.93 6.07
N ASP A 316 34.62 -16.12 6.18
CA ASP A 316 35.15 -17.24 6.94
C ASP A 316 36.03 -18.11 6.01
N GLU A 317 37.32 -18.18 6.29
CA GLU A 317 38.33 -18.93 5.47
C GLU A 317 37.98 -20.40 5.20
N GLY A 318 37.16 -21.01 6.06
CA GLY A 318 36.71 -22.39 5.90
C GLY A 318 35.46 -22.57 5.06
N SER A 319 34.88 -21.52 4.49
CA SER A 319 33.62 -21.57 3.71
C SER A 319 33.88 -21.79 2.21
N PHE A 320 32.96 -22.49 1.54
CA PHE A 320 33.01 -22.65 0.08
C PHE A 320 32.85 -21.30 -0.67
N THR A 321 32.09 -20.39 -0.11
CA THR A 321 31.91 -19.03 -0.68
C THR A 321 33.19 -18.22 -0.59
N HIS A 322 33.95 -18.33 0.51
CA HIS A 322 35.28 -17.74 0.64
C HIS A 322 36.26 -18.33 -0.40
N ALA A 323 36.31 -19.66 -0.52
CA ALA A 323 37.14 -20.33 -1.51
C ALA A 323 36.83 -19.90 -2.96
N MET A 324 35.57 -19.62 -3.28
CA MET A 324 35.20 -19.04 -4.58
C MET A 324 35.75 -17.62 -4.78
N LEU A 325 35.67 -16.76 -3.76
CA LEU A 325 36.23 -15.40 -3.82
C LEU A 325 37.75 -15.43 -3.94
N VAL A 326 38.43 -16.33 -3.25
CA VAL A 326 39.88 -16.53 -3.39
C VAL A 326 40.23 -16.94 -4.82
N ALA A 327 39.51 -17.91 -5.42
CA ALA A 327 39.72 -18.34 -6.79
C ALA A 327 39.49 -17.20 -7.83
N LEU A 328 38.54 -16.31 -7.55
CA LEU A 328 38.32 -15.09 -8.36
C LEU A 328 39.49 -14.10 -8.21
N SER A 329 39.92 -13.87 -6.96
CA SER A 329 41.07 -13.01 -6.63
C SER A 329 42.36 -13.48 -7.35
N GLU A 330 42.67 -14.78 -7.27
CA GLU A 330 43.82 -15.38 -7.98
C GLU A 330 43.73 -15.23 -9.51
N LYS A 331 42.54 -15.45 -10.09
CA LYS A 331 42.35 -15.40 -11.53
C LYS A 331 42.40 -13.99 -12.10
N TYR A 332 41.80 -13.03 -11.42
CA TYR A 332 41.64 -11.67 -11.93
C TYR A 332 42.58 -10.66 -11.29
N GLY A 333 43.43 -11.06 -10.35
CA GLY A 333 44.53 -10.28 -9.76
C GLY A 333 44.07 -9.09 -8.91
N PHE A 334 43.15 -9.33 -7.96
CA PHE A 334 42.73 -8.34 -6.98
C PHE A 334 42.82 -8.87 -5.53
N SER A 335 42.93 -7.99 -4.55
CA SER A 335 42.96 -8.38 -3.14
C SER A 335 41.58 -8.43 -2.53
N LEU A 336 41.27 -9.43 -1.73
CA LEU A 336 40.04 -9.53 -0.97
C LEU A 336 39.98 -8.56 0.23
N ASP A 337 41.11 -7.96 0.60
CA ASP A 337 41.21 -6.97 1.68
C ASP A 337 41.01 -5.52 1.17
N THR A 338 40.91 -5.31 -0.14
CA THR A 338 40.60 -4.01 -0.72
C THR A 338 39.12 -3.67 -0.45
N PRO A 339 38.78 -2.45 0.04
CA PRO A 339 37.41 -1.99 0.15
C PRO A 339 36.66 -2.16 -1.16
N PHE A 340 35.37 -2.58 -1.11
CA PHE A 340 34.60 -2.87 -2.31
C PHE A 340 34.49 -1.66 -3.25
N CYS A 341 34.36 -0.45 -2.69
CA CYS A 341 34.32 0.80 -3.47
C CYS A 341 35.62 1.11 -4.24
N GLU A 342 36.77 0.62 -3.74
CA GLU A 342 38.08 0.83 -4.37
C GLU A 342 38.44 -0.26 -5.42
N LEU A 343 37.66 -1.35 -5.49
CA LEU A 343 37.85 -2.37 -6.51
C LEU A 343 37.57 -1.81 -7.92
N PRO A 344 38.37 -2.16 -8.94
CA PRO A 344 38.09 -1.77 -10.31
C PRO A 344 36.68 -2.15 -10.75
N GLU A 345 36.02 -1.31 -11.54
CA GLU A 345 34.65 -1.52 -12.02
C GLU A 345 34.45 -2.89 -12.68
N LYS A 346 35.46 -3.35 -13.45
CA LYS A 346 35.46 -4.68 -14.07
C LYS A 346 35.36 -5.80 -13.04
N ILE A 347 36.09 -5.69 -11.92
CA ILE A 347 36.07 -6.67 -10.84
C ILE A 347 34.74 -6.64 -10.10
N ARG A 348 34.21 -5.45 -9.78
CA ARG A 348 32.88 -5.30 -9.17
C ARG A 348 31.79 -5.93 -10.05
N LYS A 349 31.83 -5.73 -11.37
CA LYS A 349 30.91 -6.39 -12.32
C LYS A 349 31.04 -7.90 -12.30
N ILE A 350 32.26 -8.46 -12.26
CA ILE A 350 32.47 -9.90 -12.18
C ILE A 350 31.86 -10.46 -10.87
N ILE A 351 32.10 -9.81 -9.73
CA ILE A 351 31.54 -10.25 -8.44
C ILE A 351 30.01 -10.22 -8.47
N LEU A 352 29.42 -9.18 -9.05
CA LEU A 352 27.97 -9.02 -9.07
C LEU A 352 27.28 -9.87 -10.14
N GLN A 353 27.81 -9.89 -11.36
CA GLN A 353 27.14 -10.49 -12.54
C GLN A 353 27.74 -11.82 -12.99
N GLY A 354 28.93 -12.15 -12.50
CA GLY A 354 29.61 -13.41 -12.82
C GLY A 354 30.67 -13.32 -13.92
N THR A 355 31.26 -14.47 -14.20
CA THR A 355 32.34 -14.64 -15.17
C THR A 355 31.88 -14.97 -16.61
N GLY A 356 30.56 -14.95 -16.85
CA GLY A 356 29.97 -15.33 -18.15
C GLY A 356 30.16 -16.82 -18.42
N THR A 357 30.98 -17.17 -19.41
CA THR A 357 31.30 -18.56 -19.77
C THR A 357 32.63 -19.04 -19.18
N GLU A 358 33.40 -18.17 -18.55
CA GLU A 358 34.72 -18.51 -18.03
C GLU A 358 34.66 -19.28 -16.73
N SER A 359 35.32 -20.44 -16.66
CA SER A 359 35.43 -21.24 -15.42
C SER A 359 36.55 -20.75 -14.52
N ILE A 360 36.36 -20.83 -13.21
CA ILE A 360 37.33 -20.66 -12.16
C ILE A 360 37.66 -22.01 -11.49
N THR A 361 38.83 -22.15 -10.95
CA THR A 361 39.27 -23.38 -10.25
C THR A 361 39.20 -23.12 -8.76
N VAL A 362 38.20 -23.67 -8.09
CA VAL A 362 37.98 -23.54 -6.65
C VAL A 362 38.64 -24.69 -5.93
N ARG A 363 39.56 -24.40 -5.02
CA ARG A 363 40.22 -25.38 -4.13
C ARG A 363 39.56 -25.30 -2.75
N TYR A 364 38.80 -26.31 -2.41
CA TYR A 364 38.06 -26.34 -1.16
C TYR A 364 38.35 -27.67 -0.39
N ALA A 365 38.75 -27.55 0.84
CA ALA A 365 38.91 -28.70 1.76
C ALA A 365 37.82 -28.61 2.84
N SER A 366 36.88 -29.54 2.85
CA SER A 366 35.93 -29.67 3.95
C SER A 366 36.64 -30.10 5.23
N GLN A 367 36.14 -29.63 6.39
CA GLN A 367 36.68 -30.03 7.72
C GLN A 367 36.72 -31.56 7.94
N PHE A 368 36.02 -32.33 7.10
CA PHE A 368 35.89 -33.80 7.21
C PHE A 368 36.43 -34.58 5.98
N GLY A 369 37.13 -33.94 5.03
CA GLY A 369 37.55 -34.67 3.80
C GLY A 369 38.81 -34.13 3.12
N LYS A 370 39.36 -34.95 2.18
CA LYS A 370 40.46 -34.58 1.28
C LYS A 370 40.05 -33.40 0.41
N GLY A 371 40.94 -32.39 0.27
CA GLY A 371 40.70 -31.21 -0.54
C GLY A 371 40.29 -31.59 -1.97
N ASN A 372 39.15 -31.11 -2.42
CA ASN A 372 38.63 -31.28 -3.78
C ASN A 372 38.84 -30.01 -4.60
N VAL A 373 39.20 -30.21 -5.87
CA VAL A 373 39.37 -29.15 -6.85
C VAL A 373 38.12 -29.15 -7.74
N HIS A 374 37.36 -28.07 -7.72
CA HIS A 374 36.14 -27.91 -8.51
C HIS A 374 36.34 -26.85 -9.61
N ARG A 375 36.03 -27.20 -10.84
CA ARG A 375 35.91 -26.23 -11.93
C ARG A 375 34.48 -25.73 -12.02
N VAL A 376 34.27 -24.46 -11.76
CA VAL A 376 32.92 -23.82 -11.67
C VAL A 376 32.89 -22.56 -12.50
N VAL A 377 31.80 -22.32 -13.19
CA VAL A 377 31.52 -21.01 -13.74
C VAL A 377 30.89 -20.18 -12.64
N PHE A 378 31.51 -19.03 -12.32
CA PHE A 378 30.96 -18.17 -11.27
C PHE A 378 29.78 -17.37 -11.85
N GLU A 379 28.59 -17.66 -11.37
CA GLU A 379 27.36 -17.05 -11.87
C GLU A 379 27.15 -15.58 -11.42
N GLY A 380 27.91 -15.10 -10.45
CA GLY A 380 27.75 -13.77 -9.86
C GLY A 380 26.76 -13.75 -8.69
N LEU A 381 26.94 -12.75 -7.84
CA LEU A 381 26.13 -12.61 -6.62
C LEU A 381 24.63 -12.43 -6.95
N LEU A 382 24.28 -11.53 -7.89
CA LEU A 382 22.91 -11.25 -8.29
C LEU A 382 22.21 -12.47 -8.85
N ASN A 383 22.83 -13.16 -9.82
CA ASN A 383 22.24 -14.33 -10.46
C ASN A 383 22.13 -15.53 -9.51
N ASN A 384 23.12 -15.70 -8.61
CA ASN A 384 23.08 -16.76 -7.58
C ASN A 384 21.91 -16.55 -6.62
N VAL A 385 21.72 -15.32 -6.14
CA VAL A 385 20.65 -14.99 -5.20
C VAL A 385 19.28 -15.09 -5.88
N GLU A 386 19.15 -14.64 -7.12
CA GLU A 386 17.92 -14.77 -7.90
C GLU A 386 17.53 -16.24 -8.14
N ARG A 387 18.51 -17.09 -8.49
CA ARG A 387 18.28 -18.53 -8.65
C ARG A 387 17.82 -19.15 -7.33
N ARG A 388 18.53 -18.87 -6.22
CA ARG A 388 18.16 -19.39 -4.89
C ARG A 388 16.76 -18.95 -4.45
N TYR A 389 16.37 -17.72 -4.75
CA TYR A 389 15.03 -17.22 -4.47
C TYR A 389 13.97 -17.99 -5.25
N LYS A 390 14.21 -18.25 -6.55
CA LYS A 390 13.29 -19.02 -7.40
C LYS A 390 13.17 -20.48 -6.97
N GLU A 391 14.26 -21.10 -6.52
CA GLU A 391 14.32 -22.49 -6.06
C GLU A 391 13.86 -22.67 -4.60
N CYS A 392 13.63 -21.60 -3.87
CA CYS A 392 13.29 -21.64 -2.45
C CYS A 392 11.82 -22.02 -2.24
N PHE A 393 11.57 -23.08 -1.46
CA PHE A 393 10.21 -23.52 -1.09
C PHE A 393 9.72 -22.93 0.23
N SER A 394 10.59 -22.30 1.02
CA SER A 394 10.23 -21.72 2.32
C SER A 394 9.84 -20.25 2.19
N GLU A 395 8.59 -19.92 2.50
CA GLU A 395 8.10 -18.55 2.51
C GLU A 395 8.93 -17.61 3.42
N LYS A 396 9.40 -18.14 4.57
CA LYS A 396 10.27 -17.38 5.46
C LYS A 396 11.60 -17.01 4.79
N MET A 397 12.21 -17.95 4.08
CA MET A 397 13.46 -17.69 3.36
C MET A 397 13.25 -16.77 2.17
N LYS A 398 12.11 -16.86 1.46
CA LYS A 398 11.78 -15.92 0.40
C LYS A 398 11.69 -14.48 0.93
N GLN A 399 11.00 -14.28 2.06
CA GLN A 399 10.91 -12.97 2.72
C GLN A 399 12.30 -12.42 3.14
N GLU A 400 13.23 -13.28 3.53
CA GLU A 400 14.61 -12.88 3.82
C GLU A 400 15.35 -12.41 2.56
N TYR A 401 15.11 -13.04 1.40
CA TYR A 401 15.67 -12.59 0.12
C TYR A 401 15.01 -11.31 -0.38
N GLU A 402 13.70 -11.14 -0.20
CA GLU A 402 12.95 -9.96 -0.64
C GLU A 402 13.45 -8.65 -0.02
N GLN A 403 14.12 -8.70 1.13
CA GLN A 403 14.76 -7.53 1.75
C GLN A 403 15.90 -6.95 0.89
N PHE A 404 16.43 -7.71 -0.07
CA PHE A 404 17.49 -7.30 -0.99
C PHE A 404 16.96 -6.93 -2.37
N MET A 405 15.63 -6.81 -2.51
CA MET A 405 14.98 -6.40 -3.75
C MET A 405 14.57 -4.93 -3.71
N ARG A 406 14.69 -4.28 -4.86
CA ARG A 406 14.15 -2.95 -5.11
C ARG A 406 13.00 -3.05 -6.09
N ILE A 407 11.97 -2.23 -5.85
CA ILE A 407 10.86 -2.07 -6.78
C ILE A 407 11.27 -1.01 -7.82
N THR A 408 11.38 -1.43 -9.08
CA THR A 408 11.71 -0.55 -10.20
C THR A 408 10.53 -0.47 -11.17
N PRO A 409 10.26 0.71 -11.79
CA PRO A 409 9.25 0.79 -12.84
C PRO A 409 9.56 -0.21 -13.96
N CYS A 410 8.53 -0.82 -14.52
CA CYS A 410 8.69 -1.76 -15.64
C CYS A 410 9.39 -1.07 -16.82
N PRO A 411 10.48 -1.62 -17.40
CA PRO A 411 11.23 -0.98 -18.46
C PRO A 411 10.45 -0.80 -19.77
N SER A 412 9.38 -1.57 -19.99
CA SER A 412 8.57 -1.49 -21.22
C SER A 412 7.41 -0.51 -21.11
N CYS A 413 6.73 -0.44 -19.96
CA CYS A 413 5.55 0.42 -19.79
C CYS A 413 5.80 1.60 -18.84
N HIS A 414 6.99 1.72 -18.24
CA HIS A 414 7.38 2.80 -17.32
C HIS A 414 6.35 3.08 -16.21
N GLY A 415 5.69 2.02 -15.72
CA GLY A 415 4.65 2.11 -14.69
C GLY A 415 3.21 2.15 -15.21
N ALA A 416 3.00 2.36 -16.50
CA ALA A 416 1.66 2.53 -17.08
C ALA A 416 0.80 1.25 -17.14
N ARG A 417 1.38 0.06 -16.90
CA ARG A 417 0.71 -1.24 -16.78
C ARG A 417 0.08 -1.79 -18.07
N LEU A 418 -0.10 -0.96 -19.11
CA LEU A 418 -0.79 -1.28 -20.36
C LEU A 418 0.17 -1.44 -21.53
N LYS A 419 -0.34 -2.03 -22.62
CA LYS A 419 0.36 -2.11 -23.92
C LYS A 419 0.51 -0.73 -24.56
N PRO A 420 1.55 -0.48 -25.38
CA PRO A 420 1.75 0.78 -26.09
C PRO A 420 0.52 1.21 -26.94
N GLY A 421 -0.13 0.27 -27.65
CA GLY A 421 -1.31 0.56 -28.44
C GLY A 421 -2.51 1.07 -27.62
N SER A 422 -2.69 0.60 -26.37
CA SER A 422 -3.72 1.12 -25.47
C SER A 422 -3.34 2.50 -24.91
N LEU A 423 -2.06 2.75 -24.68
CA LEU A 423 -1.55 4.03 -24.17
C LEU A 423 -1.56 5.13 -25.23
N SER A 424 -1.57 4.77 -26.52
CA SER A 424 -1.63 5.74 -27.61
C SER A 424 -3.04 6.23 -27.94
N VAL A 425 -4.08 5.76 -27.23
CA VAL A 425 -5.44 6.28 -27.33
C VAL A 425 -5.61 7.43 -26.35
N THR A 426 -6.11 8.59 -26.83
CA THR A 426 -6.26 9.79 -26.00
C THR A 426 -7.71 10.27 -25.93
N VAL A 427 -8.06 10.90 -24.83
CA VAL A 427 -9.28 11.70 -24.62
C VAL A 427 -8.83 13.04 -24.06
N GLY A 428 -9.22 14.14 -24.68
CA GLY A 428 -8.74 15.47 -24.28
C GLY A 428 -7.21 15.55 -24.20
N GLU A 429 -6.53 15.03 -25.24
CA GLU A 429 -5.06 14.98 -25.40
C GLU A 429 -4.30 14.14 -24.35
N LYS A 430 -4.99 13.41 -23.47
CA LYS A 430 -4.35 12.55 -22.45
C LYS A 430 -4.66 11.08 -22.69
N SER A 431 -3.64 10.24 -22.52
CA SER A 431 -3.81 8.78 -22.41
C SER A 431 -4.52 8.43 -21.09
N ILE A 432 -5.09 7.23 -21.01
CA ILE A 432 -5.73 6.75 -19.77
C ILE A 432 -4.76 6.75 -18.56
N TYR A 433 -3.48 6.47 -18.78
CA TYR A 433 -2.49 6.49 -17.71
C TYR A 433 -2.16 7.92 -17.26
N GLU A 434 -1.93 8.84 -18.20
CA GLU A 434 -1.68 10.25 -17.88
C GLU A 434 -2.85 10.86 -17.11
N SER A 435 -4.10 10.59 -17.52
CA SER A 435 -5.27 11.04 -16.77
C SER A 435 -5.32 10.46 -15.36
N CYS A 436 -4.96 9.17 -15.19
CA CYS A 436 -4.93 8.52 -13.88
C CYS A 436 -3.78 8.98 -12.97
N THR A 437 -2.69 9.55 -13.51
CA THR A 437 -1.57 10.08 -12.72
C THR A 437 -1.82 11.47 -12.17
N LEU A 438 -2.81 12.18 -12.71
CA LEU A 438 -3.20 13.48 -12.16
C LEU A 438 -3.66 13.37 -10.71
N PRO A 439 -3.35 14.33 -9.84
CA PRO A 439 -4.04 14.50 -8.57
C PRO A 439 -5.55 14.61 -8.79
N LEU A 440 -6.34 14.11 -7.84
CA LEU A 440 -7.81 14.02 -8.01
C LEU A 440 -8.50 15.35 -8.26
N ASP A 441 -8.02 16.45 -7.70
CA ASP A 441 -8.49 17.80 -8.00
C ASP A 441 -8.28 18.14 -9.47
N GLN A 442 -7.07 18.00 -9.99
CA GLN A 442 -6.74 18.24 -11.39
C GLN A 442 -7.43 17.25 -12.33
N PHE A 443 -7.61 15.99 -11.90
CA PHE A 443 -8.37 15.00 -12.65
C PHE A 443 -9.85 15.39 -12.79
N HIS A 444 -10.46 15.85 -11.69
CA HIS A 444 -11.85 16.31 -11.68
C HIS A 444 -12.05 17.54 -12.56
N ASP A 445 -11.13 18.50 -12.52
CA ASP A 445 -11.13 19.68 -13.37
C ASP A 445 -10.94 19.29 -14.85
N TRP A 446 -9.99 18.43 -15.15
CA TRP A 446 -9.76 17.92 -16.50
C TRP A 446 -11.01 17.27 -17.08
N ILE A 447 -11.61 16.29 -16.39
CA ILE A 447 -12.83 15.61 -16.90
C ILE A 447 -14.03 16.55 -16.99
N SER A 448 -14.01 17.65 -16.26
CA SER A 448 -15.06 18.66 -16.30
C SER A 448 -14.94 19.63 -17.48
N THR A 449 -13.73 19.79 -18.00
CA THR A 449 -13.39 20.73 -19.08
C THR A 449 -13.08 20.04 -20.42
N VAL A 450 -13.09 18.73 -20.47
CA VAL A 450 -12.87 17.96 -21.71
C VAL A 450 -13.89 18.41 -22.77
N THR A 451 -13.36 18.86 -23.92
CA THR A 451 -14.15 19.23 -25.09
C THR A 451 -14.38 18.00 -25.97
N LEU A 452 -15.63 17.71 -26.25
CA LEU A 452 -16.06 16.60 -27.11
C LEU A 452 -16.90 17.16 -28.24
N THR A 453 -16.99 16.46 -29.34
CA THR A 453 -17.95 16.75 -30.42
C THR A 453 -19.37 16.47 -29.96
N ALA A 454 -20.38 17.07 -30.61
CA ALA A 454 -21.80 16.89 -30.25
C ALA A 454 -22.25 15.41 -30.28
N MET A 455 -21.59 14.57 -31.08
CA MET A 455 -21.86 13.13 -31.15
C MET A 455 -21.18 12.40 -29.95
N GLU A 456 -19.93 12.69 -29.67
CA GLU A 456 -19.19 12.14 -28.55
C GLU A 456 -19.80 12.54 -27.20
N GLU A 457 -20.31 13.77 -27.08
CA GLU A 457 -21.04 14.21 -25.88
C GLU A 457 -22.24 13.30 -25.58
N LYS A 458 -23.04 12.98 -26.61
CA LYS A 458 -24.19 12.07 -26.42
C LYS A 458 -23.80 10.68 -25.98
N ILE A 459 -22.66 10.18 -26.46
CA ILE A 459 -22.13 8.85 -26.11
C ILE A 459 -21.56 8.87 -24.69
N ALA A 460 -20.84 9.92 -24.34
CA ALA A 460 -20.05 10.00 -23.10
C ALA A 460 -20.79 10.62 -21.91
N ASP A 461 -21.91 11.31 -22.09
CA ASP A 461 -22.59 12.11 -21.08
C ASP A 461 -22.82 11.34 -19.77
N GLN A 462 -23.42 10.15 -19.85
CA GLN A 462 -23.68 9.35 -18.66
C GLN A 462 -22.38 8.86 -18.00
N ILE A 463 -21.37 8.50 -18.80
CA ILE A 463 -20.07 8.02 -18.31
C ILE A 463 -19.36 9.16 -17.56
N ILE A 464 -19.32 10.34 -18.15
CA ILE A 464 -18.68 11.52 -17.57
C ILE A 464 -19.40 11.97 -16.29
N ARG A 465 -20.73 11.91 -16.25
CA ARG A 465 -21.49 12.20 -15.02
C ARG A 465 -21.10 11.27 -13.87
N GLU A 466 -20.98 9.98 -14.12
CA GLU A 466 -20.55 9.00 -13.12
C GLU A 466 -19.10 9.26 -12.64
N ILE A 467 -18.19 9.54 -13.58
CA ILE A 467 -16.80 9.87 -13.23
C ILE A 467 -16.74 11.13 -12.36
N LYS A 468 -17.47 12.19 -12.75
CA LYS A 468 -17.55 13.46 -11.99
C LYS A 468 -18.13 13.25 -10.60
N ALA A 469 -19.21 12.50 -10.48
CA ALA A 469 -19.84 12.23 -9.19
C ALA A 469 -18.88 11.49 -8.26
N ARG A 470 -18.25 10.40 -8.73
CA ARG A 470 -17.31 9.59 -7.92
C ARG A 470 -16.04 10.36 -7.55
N SER A 471 -15.47 11.11 -8.51
CA SER A 471 -14.30 11.95 -8.21
C SER A 471 -14.64 13.07 -7.22
N LYS A 472 -15.84 13.67 -7.31
CA LYS A 472 -16.32 14.67 -6.36
C LYS A 472 -16.44 14.11 -4.94
N PHE A 473 -16.97 12.89 -4.76
CA PHE A 473 -17.01 12.25 -3.44
C PHE A 473 -15.62 12.04 -2.85
N MET A 474 -14.63 11.69 -3.67
CA MET A 474 -13.24 11.57 -3.23
C MET A 474 -12.66 12.92 -2.75
N LEU A 475 -13.02 14.02 -3.43
CA LEU A 475 -12.63 15.36 -3.02
C LEU A 475 -13.32 15.78 -1.71
N ASP A 476 -14.61 15.45 -1.55
CA ASP A 476 -15.41 15.77 -0.38
C ASP A 476 -14.89 15.09 0.91
N VAL A 477 -14.24 13.93 0.79
CA VAL A 477 -13.56 13.25 1.93
C VAL A 477 -12.09 13.66 2.12
N GLY A 478 -11.62 14.71 1.42
CA GLY A 478 -10.27 15.27 1.60
C GLY A 478 -9.13 14.49 0.94
N LEU A 479 -9.40 13.72 -0.13
CA LEU A 479 -8.40 12.92 -0.85
C LEU A 479 -7.92 13.59 -2.16
N ASN A 480 -7.96 14.92 -2.23
CA ASN A 480 -7.62 15.72 -3.41
C ASN A 480 -6.20 15.46 -3.96
N TYR A 481 -5.26 15.11 -3.09
CA TYR A 481 -3.85 14.88 -3.43
C TYR A 481 -3.55 13.48 -3.98
N LEU A 482 -4.47 12.52 -3.86
CA LEU A 482 -4.27 11.17 -4.40
C LEU A 482 -4.41 11.16 -5.93
N SER A 483 -3.73 10.20 -6.57
CA SER A 483 -3.93 9.89 -7.98
C SER A 483 -4.63 8.54 -8.16
N LEU A 484 -5.40 8.37 -9.24
CA LEU A 484 -6.09 7.12 -9.55
C LEU A 484 -5.13 5.97 -9.85
N ALA A 485 -3.92 6.28 -10.34
CA ALA A 485 -2.87 5.30 -10.64
C ALA A 485 -2.17 4.75 -9.38
N ARG A 486 -2.30 5.42 -8.21
CA ARG A 486 -1.64 5.01 -6.97
C ARG A 486 -2.09 3.60 -6.56
N SER A 487 -1.12 2.74 -6.23
CA SER A 487 -1.38 1.38 -5.77
C SER A 487 -2.12 1.39 -4.42
N ALA A 488 -3.16 0.56 -4.31
CA ALA A 488 -3.93 0.43 -3.07
C ALA A 488 -3.10 -0.07 -1.88
N GLY A 489 -2.06 -0.86 -2.14
CA GLY A 489 -1.15 -1.36 -1.09
C GLY A 489 -0.23 -0.29 -0.48
N THR A 490 -0.14 0.91 -1.07
CA THR A 490 0.67 2.04 -0.56
C THR A 490 -0.15 3.06 0.23
N LEU A 491 -1.45 2.82 0.38
CA LEU A 491 -2.35 3.70 1.11
C LEU A 491 -2.19 3.51 2.61
N SER A 492 -2.29 4.60 3.36
CA SER A 492 -2.48 4.53 4.81
C SER A 492 -3.86 3.93 5.14
N GLY A 493 -4.02 3.42 6.37
CA GLY A 493 -5.31 2.88 6.82
C GLY A 493 -6.45 3.90 6.68
N GLY A 494 -6.22 5.14 7.06
CA GLY A 494 -7.19 6.22 6.94
C GLY A 494 -7.50 6.61 5.49
N GLU A 495 -6.50 6.62 4.58
CA GLU A 495 -6.75 6.84 3.14
C GLU A 495 -7.63 5.74 2.54
N ALA A 496 -7.32 4.47 2.83
CA ALA A 496 -8.09 3.33 2.34
C ALA A 496 -9.54 3.35 2.86
N GLN A 497 -9.74 3.72 4.12
CA GLN A 497 -11.06 3.84 4.74
C GLN A 497 -11.89 4.95 4.09
N ARG A 498 -11.30 6.13 3.87
CA ARG A 498 -11.98 7.26 3.20
C ARG A 498 -12.33 6.94 1.75
N ILE A 499 -11.48 6.20 1.02
CA ILE A 499 -11.79 5.72 -0.33
C ILE A 499 -13.05 4.84 -0.29
N ARG A 500 -13.14 3.91 0.68
CA ARG A 500 -14.34 3.08 0.82
C ARG A 500 -15.57 3.91 1.18
N LEU A 501 -15.44 4.87 2.10
CA LEU A 501 -16.52 5.76 2.45
C LEU A 501 -17.02 6.53 1.21
N ALA A 502 -16.13 7.13 0.43
CA ALA A 502 -16.46 7.83 -0.80
C ALA A 502 -17.17 6.92 -1.82
N THR A 503 -16.71 5.68 -1.97
CA THR A 503 -17.32 4.69 -2.87
C THR A 503 -18.73 4.31 -2.42
N GLN A 504 -18.95 4.13 -1.10
CA GLN A 504 -20.27 3.80 -0.56
C GLN A 504 -21.27 4.97 -0.69
N ILE A 505 -20.83 6.19 -0.48
CA ILE A 505 -21.66 7.38 -0.74
C ILE A 505 -22.07 7.44 -2.22
N GLY A 506 -21.11 7.14 -3.11
CA GLY A 506 -21.34 7.09 -4.56
C GLY A 506 -22.34 6.03 -4.99
N SER A 507 -22.57 4.99 -4.18
CA SER A 507 -23.58 3.95 -4.48
C SER A 507 -25.02 4.46 -4.34
N GLY A 508 -25.26 5.58 -3.64
CA GLY A 508 -26.58 6.17 -3.45
C GLY A 508 -27.54 5.32 -2.62
N LEU A 509 -27.03 4.37 -1.82
CA LEU A 509 -27.86 3.51 -0.97
C LEU A 509 -28.58 4.33 0.11
N VAL A 510 -29.85 4.03 0.32
CA VAL A 510 -30.72 4.67 1.31
C VAL A 510 -31.33 3.62 2.24
N GLY A 511 -31.53 4.00 3.51
CA GLY A 511 -32.10 3.08 4.52
C GLY A 511 -31.14 2.05 5.05
N VAL A 512 -29.83 2.27 4.94
CA VAL A 512 -28.73 1.41 5.39
C VAL A 512 -28.16 1.91 6.71
N ALA A 513 -27.63 1.02 7.52
CA ALA A 513 -26.83 1.35 8.70
C ALA A 513 -25.33 1.28 8.35
N TYR A 514 -24.68 2.43 8.30
CA TYR A 514 -23.23 2.53 8.13
C TYR A 514 -22.55 2.50 9.49
N ILE A 515 -21.57 1.60 9.64
CA ILE A 515 -20.78 1.46 10.87
C ILE A 515 -19.33 1.73 10.52
N LEU A 516 -18.77 2.81 11.10
CA LEU A 516 -17.43 3.31 10.79
C LEU A 516 -16.52 3.20 12.02
N ASP A 517 -15.27 2.79 11.80
CA ASP A 517 -14.23 2.69 12.83
C ASP A 517 -13.26 3.86 12.69
N GLU A 518 -13.37 4.86 13.59
CA GLU A 518 -12.45 5.98 13.70
C GLU A 518 -12.11 6.66 12.35
N PRO A 519 -13.11 7.15 11.58
CA PRO A 519 -12.85 7.69 10.25
C PRO A 519 -12.04 8.99 10.22
N SER A 520 -11.87 9.69 11.37
CA SER A 520 -11.06 10.90 11.51
C SER A 520 -9.55 10.63 11.60
N ILE A 521 -9.13 9.36 11.67
CA ILE A 521 -7.71 8.97 11.83
C ILE A 521 -6.81 9.59 10.76
N GLY A 522 -5.69 10.18 11.21
CA GLY A 522 -4.66 10.77 10.34
C GLY A 522 -5.15 11.99 9.57
N LEU A 523 -6.24 12.61 9.99
CA LEU A 523 -6.76 13.84 9.42
C LEU A 523 -6.27 15.07 10.17
N HIS A 524 -5.87 16.07 9.39
CA HIS A 524 -5.78 17.43 9.89
C HIS A 524 -7.20 17.98 10.18
N GLN A 525 -7.37 18.87 11.15
CA GLN A 525 -8.67 19.40 11.54
C GLN A 525 -9.47 20.01 10.36
N ARG A 526 -8.79 20.68 9.42
CA ARG A 526 -9.40 21.17 8.19
C ARG A 526 -10.07 20.08 7.35
N ASP A 527 -9.43 18.91 7.26
CA ASP A 527 -9.96 17.80 6.47
C ASP A 527 -11.02 17.02 7.26
N ASN A 528 -10.97 17.07 8.60
CA ASN A 528 -12.00 16.53 9.48
C ASN A 528 -13.33 17.27 9.35
N ASP A 529 -13.32 18.58 9.20
CA ASP A 529 -14.54 19.37 8.91
C ASP A 529 -15.26 18.87 7.64
N LYS A 530 -14.51 18.49 6.60
CA LYS A 530 -15.07 17.92 5.36
C LYS A 530 -15.67 16.53 5.60
N LEU A 531 -14.98 15.71 6.40
CA LEU A 531 -15.47 14.38 6.77
C LEU A 531 -16.79 14.47 7.52
N ILE A 532 -16.87 15.33 8.53
CA ILE A 532 -18.11 15.54 9.33
C ILE A 532 -19.26 15.98 8.40
N ALA A 533 -19.01 16.92 7.49
CA ALA A 533 -20.01 17.34 6.51
C ALA A 533 -20.49 16.17 5.63
N THR A 534 -19.57 15.29 5.27
CA THR A 534 -19.85 14.08 4.48
C THR A 534 -20.70 13.07 5.25
N LEU A 535 -20.38 12.82 6.53
CA LEU A 535 -21.16 11.92 7.41
C LEU A 535 -22.58 12.45 7.62
N LYS A 536 -22.74 13.76 7.82
CA LYS A 536 -24.06 14.43 7.90
C LYS A 536 -24.87 14.27 6.61
N ARG A 537 -24.22 14.45 5.45
CA ARG A 537 -24.87 14.23 4.16
C ARG A 537 -25.34 12.77 4.01
N LEU A 538 -24.53 11.79 4.43
CA LEU A 538 -24.90 10.38 4.41
C LEU A 538 -26.14 10.11 5.28
N ARG A 539 -26.20 10.71 6.48
CA ARG A 539 -27.36 10.69 7.37
C ARG A 539 -28.59 11.32 6.70
N ASP A 540 -28.42 12.50 6.13
CA ASP A 540 -29.52 13.30 5.51
C ASP A 540 -30.14 12.61 4.28
N LEU A 541 -29.43 11.65 3.68
CA LEU A 541 -29.95 10.75 2.66
C LEU A 541 -30.88 9.67 3.23
N GLY A 542 -31.11 9.61 4.56
CA GLY A 542 -31.99 8.62 5.21
C GLY A 542 -31.24 7.35 5.63
N ASN A 543 -29.98 7.48 6.01
CA ASN A 543 -29.17 6.38 6.54
C ASN A 543 -28.88 6.57 8.03
N SER A 544 -28.73 5.47 8.75
CA SER A 544 -28.22 5.49 10.11
C SER A 544 -26.70 5.42 10.06
N VAL A 545 -26.00 6.38 10.68
CA VAL A 545 -24.54 6.46 10.67
C VAL A 545 -24.04 6.29 12.09
N ILE A 546 -23.43 5.13 12.39
CA ILE A 546 -22.88 4.79 13.71
C ILE A 546 -21.36 4.84 13.58
N VAL A 547 -20.73 5.70 14.38
CA VAL A 547 -19.28 5.95 14.29
C VAL A 547 -18.63 5.66 15.62
N VAL A 548 -17.62 4.82 15.66
CA VAL A 548 -16.70 4.72 16.81
C VAL A 548 -15.70 5.85 16.69
N GLU A 549 -15.69 6.80 17.62
CA GLU A 549 -14.89 8.01 17.49
C GLU A 549 -14.38 8.56 18.81
N HIS A 550 -13.24 9.28 18.70
CA HIS A 550 -12.59 9.98 19.81
C HIS A 550 -12.36 11.47 19.52
N ASP A 551 -12.70 11.92 18.31
CA ASP A 551 -12.55 13.32 17.90
C ASP A 551 -13.62 14.21 18.54
N GLU A 552 -13.20 15.34 19.12
CA GLU A 552 -14.08 16.29 19.82
C GLU A 552 -15.10 16.94 18.87
N ASP A 553 -14.66 17.36 17.69
CA ASP A 553 -15.52 18.07 16.75
C ASP A 553 -16.62 17.12 16.19
N THR A 554 -16.27 15.87 15.90
CA THR A 554 -17.24 14.84 15.49
C THR A 554 -18.27 14.55 16.59
N MET A 555 -17.82 14.45 17.86
CA MET A 555 -18.75 14.26 18.97
C MET A 555 -19.69 15.44 19.18
N ARG A 556 -19.21 16.68 19.02
CA ARG A 556 -20.05 17.89 19.16
C ARG A 556 -21.12 18.00 18.09
N GLU A 557 -20.88 17.44 16.92
CA GLU A 557 -21.76 17.48 15.77
C GLU A 557 -22.67 16.25 15.62
N ALA A 558 -22.52 15.25 16.54
CA ALA A 558 -23.36 14.07 16.60
C ALA A 558 -24.77 14.35 17.13
N ASP A 559 -25.76 13.63 16.58
CA ASP A 559 -27.16 13.68 17.05
C ASP A 559 -27.31 12.94 18.39
N LEU A 560 -26.52 11.89 18.61
CA LEU A 560 -26.47 11.11 19.83
C LEU A 560 -25.04 10.63 20.10
N ILE A 561 -24.64 10.70 21.36
CA ILE A 561 -23.37 10.12 21.85
C ILE A 561 -23.70 9.00 22.83
N VAL A 562 -23.02 7.88 22.71
CA VAL A 562 -23.07 6.75 23.67
C VAL A 562 -21.65 6.58 24.23
N ASP A 563 -21.49 6.87 25.50
CA ASP A 563 -20.22 6.74 26.22
C ASP A 563 -20.16 5.38 26.93
N ILE A 564 -19.17 4.57 26.54
CA ILE A 564 -18.99 3.19 27.01
C ILE A 564 -17.77 3.13 27.92
N GLY A 565 -17.98 2.59 29.12
CA GLY A 565 -16.96 2.53 30.15
C GLY A 565 -17.39 1.70 31.35
N PRO A 566 -17.08 2.16 32.58
CA PRO A 566 -16.27 3.33 32.93
C PRO A 566 -14.76 3.14 32.75
N GLY A 567 -14.30 1.88 32.64
CA GLY A 567 -12.89 1.50 32.47
C GLY A 567 -12.63 0.73 31.17
N ALA A 568 -11.53 0.00 31.12
CA ALA A 568 -11.12 -0.87 30.02
C ALA A 568 -11.20 -2.35 30.43
N GLY A 569 -11.32 -3.27 29.47
CA GLY A 569 -11.38 -4.71 29.70
C GLY A 569 -12.52 -5.10 30.63
N GLU A 570 -12.23 -5.82 31.71
CA GLU A 570 -13.24 -6.26 32.70
C GLU A 570 -13.91 -5.10 33.46
N HIS A 571 -13.27 -3.94 33.53
CA HIS A 571 -13.83 -2.74 34.16
C HIS A 571 -14.66 -1.89 33.17
N GLY A 572 -14.74 -2.30 31.89
CA GLY A 572 -15.54 -1.68 30.84
C GLY A 572 -16.88 -2.38 30.60
N GLY A 573 -17.41 -2.23 29.42
CA GLY A 573 -18.54 -2.98 28.87
C GLY A 573 -19.91 -2.49 29.35
N GLN A 574 -20.00 -1.29 29.92
CA GLN A 574 -21.26 -0.67 30.37
C GLN A 574 -21.50 0.64 29.65
N VAL A 575 -22.76 0.99 29.44
CA VAL A 575 -23.14 2.32 28.97
C VAL A 575 -23.13 3.28 30.16
N VAL A 576 -22.21 4.23 30.16
CA VAL A 576 -22.06 5.24 31.24
C VAL A 576 -23.01 6.40 31.05
N ALA A 577 -23.17 6.85 29.81
CA ALA A 577 -24.02 7.97 29.47
C ALA A 577 -24.52 7.86 28.01
N VAL A 578 -25.75 8.32 27.79
CA VAL A 578 -26.39 8.45 26.46
C VAL A 578 -27.05 9.80 26.37
N GLY A 579 -26.83 10.52 25.28
CA GLY A 579 -27.46 11.81 25.03
C GLY A 579 -26.71 12.66 24.02
N THR A 580 -27.14 13.90 23.86
CA THR A 580 -26.43 14.90 23.07
C THR A 580 -25.12 15.32 23.74
N ALA A 581 -24.21 15.97 23.03
CA ALA A 581 -22.95 16.46 23.59
C ALA A 581 -23.17 17.30 24.86
N LYS A 582 -24.24 18.12 24.89
CA LYS A 582 -24.59 18.97 26.08
C LYS A 582 -25.03 18.14 27.27
N GLU A 583 -25.69 17.01 27.06
CA GLU A 583 -26.13 16.10 28.13
C GLU A 583 -24.94 15.30 28.66
N ILE A 584 -24.09 14.80 27.78
CA ILE A 584 -22.86 14.09 28.17
C ILE A 584 -21.93 14.98 29.02
N MET A 585 -21.76 16.26 28.64
CA MET A 585 -20.97 17.24 29.41
C MET A 585 -21.50 17.48 30.85
N LYS A 586 -22.77 17.24 31.11
CA LYS A 586 -23.36 17.39 32.45
C LYS A 586 -23.16 16.14 33.30
N ASN A 587 -22.92 14.99 32.70
CA ASN A 587 -22.72 13.73 33.45
C ASN A 587 -21.34 13.73 34.13
N LYS A 588 -21.34 13.55 35.45
CA LYS A 588 -20.11 13.55 36.27
C LYS A 588 -19.31 12.24 36.14
N ASP A 589 -19.98 11.15 35.79
CA ASP A 589 -19.40 9.81 35.71
C ASP A 589 -18.75 9.57 34.34
N SER A 590 -19.12 10.36 33.31
CA SER A 590 -18.54 10.32 31.99
C SER A 590 -17.19 11.03 31.94
N ILE A 591 -16.12 10.27 31.74
CA ILE A 591 -14.77 10.82 31.53
C ILE A 591 -14.77 11.66 30.25
N THR A 592 -15.39 11.17 29.18
CA THR A 592 -15.59 11.91 27.93
C THR A 592 -16.27 13.26 28.17
N GLY A 593 -17.34 13.27 28.95
CA GLY A 593 -18.06 14.50 29.33
C GLY A 593 -17.21 15.49 30.10
N GLN A 594 -16.33 15.01 30.97
CA GLN A 594 -15.39 15.88 31.72
C GLN A 594 -14.39 16.56 30.77
N TYR A 595 -13.89 15.88 29.71
CA TYR A 595 -13.03 16.50 28.71
C TYR A 595 -13.79 17.46 27.79
N LEU A 596 -14.95 17.08 27.27
CA LEU A 596 -15.78 17.93 26.42
C LEU A 596 -16.25 19.21 27.11
N SER A 597 -16.47 19.16 28.44
CA SER A 597 -16.84 20.33 29.26
C SER A 597 -15.65 21.20 29.69
N GLY A 598 -14.43 20.76 29.40
CA GLY A 598 -13.19 21.44 29.84
C GLY A 598 -12.86 21.30 31.32
N LYS A 599 -13.61 20.49 32.10
CA LYS A 599 -13.29 20.19 33.52
C LYS A 599 -11.98 19.43 33.66
N LYS A 600 -11.72 18.49 32.73
CA LYS A 600 -10.42 17.87 32.55
C LYS A 600 -9.80 18.42 31.27
N LYS A 601 -8.49 18.75 31.32
CA LYS A 601 -7.72 19.19 30.14
C LYS A 601 -6.33 18.56 30.24
N ILE A 602 -5.72 18.30 29.09
CA ILE A 602 -4.30 17.97 29.03
C ILE A 602 -3.52 19.27 29.26
N PRO A 603 -2.69 19.33 30.34
CA PRO A 603 -2.05 20.57 30.75
C PRO A 603 -0.95 20.98 29.77
N LEU A 604 -0.81 22.28 29.55
CA LEU A 604 0.34 22.85 28.88
C LEU A 604 1.60 22.65 29.71
N PRO A 605 2.77 22.42 29.10
CA PRO A 605 4.03 22.40 29.85
C PRO A 605 4.29 23.78 30.48
N LYS A 606 4.73 23.78 31.74
CA LYS A 606 5.03 25.02 32.46
C LYS A 606 6.14 25.85 31.79
N GLN A 607 7.07 25.18 31.18
CA GLN A 607 8.20 25.78 30.46
C GLN A 607 8.57 24.84 29.30
N ARG A 608 8.82 25.38 28.12
CA ARG A 608 9.33 24.61 27.00
C ARG A 608 10.83 24.42 27.12
N ARG A 609 11.33 23.26 26.69
CA ARG A 609 12.77 22.95 26.70
C ARG A 609 13.49 23.80 25.63
N THR A 610 14.69 24.24 25.95
CA THR A 610 15.59 24.92 25.03
C THR A 610 16.55 23.90 24.43
N PHE A 611 16.99 24.14 23.20
CA PHE A 611 17.93 23.29 22.50
C PHE A 611 19.19 24.09 22.09
N THR A 612 20.31 23.40 21.97
CA THR A 612 21.59 23.97 21.53
C THR A 612 22.14 23.27 20.27
N LYS A 613 21.60 22.08 19.95
CA LYS A 613 22.04 21.26 18.83
C LYS A 613 20.85 20.97 17.93
N THR A 614 21.12 20.83 16.63
CA THR A 614 20.13 20.50 15.61
C THR A 614 20.61 19.35 14.73
N LEU A 615 19.68 18.61 14.17
CA LEU A 615 19.86 17.72 13.04
C LEU A 615 19.39 18.48 11.81
N ASP A 616 20.33 18.85 10.94
CA ASP A 616 20.05 19.69 9.79
C ASP A 616 19.95 18.85 8.53
N VAL A 617 18.78 18.89 7.86
CA VAL A 617 18.50 18.21 6.60
C VAL A 617 18.49 19.25 5.49
N TYR A 618 19.25 19.00 4.43
CA TYR A 618 19.36 19.91 3.28
C TYR A 618 18.94 19.23 1.98
N GLY A 619 18.13 19.93 1.21
CA GLY A 619 17.75 19.53 -0.14
C GLY A 619 16.89 18.26 -0.21
N ALA A 620 15.94 18.10 0.71
CA ALA A 620 15.00 16.99 0.70
C ALA A 620 14.08 17.05 -0.52
N GLN A 621 14.06 15.98 -1.35
CA GLN A 621 13.35 15.95 -2.65
C GLN A 621 12.56 14.66 -2.86
N GLU A 622 12.34 13.84 -1.83
CA GLU A 622 11.60 12.59 -1.98
C GLU A 622 10.10 12.84 -2.13
N ASN A 623 9.44 12.10 -3.01
CA ASN A 623 8.01 12.21 -3.33
C ASN A 623 7.61 13.64 -3.74
N ASN A 624 6.78 14.31 -2.92
CA ASN A 624 6.30 15.66 -3.19
C ASN A 624 7.17 16.77 -2.57
N LEU A 625 8.27 16.46 -1.90
CA LEU A 625 9.15 17.46 -1.27
C LEU A 625 9.85 18.33 -2.31
N LYS A 626 9.82 19.64 -2.10
CA LYS A 626 10.33 20.68 -3.04
C LYS A 626 11.68 21.24 -2.59
N ASN A 627 12.71 20.40 -2.56
CA ASN A 627 14.08 20.82 -2.17
C ASN A 627 14.11 21.50 -0.78
N VAL A 628 13.54 20.82 0.21
CA VAL A 628 13.32 21.38 1.55
C VAL A 628 14.61 21.34 2.37
N ASP A 629 14.91 22.47 3.02
CA ASP A 629 15.91 22.56 4.08
C ASP A 629 15.19 22.71 5.42
N VAL A 630 15.53 21.88 6.42
CA VAL A 630 14.87 21.89 7.72
C VAL A 630 15.87 21.59 8.85
N LYS A 631 15.71 22.29 9.98
CA LYS A 631 16.45 22.04 11.21
C LYS A 631 15.56 21.39 12.25
N ILE A 632 15.94 20.22 12.71
CA ILE A 632 15.23 19.46 13.74
C ILE A 632 16.00 19.62 15.07
N PRO A 633 15.41 20.29 16.06
CA PRO A 633 16.05 20.44 17.36
C PRO A 633 16.28 19.10 18.06
N LEU A 634 17.44 18.95 18.71
CA LEU A 634 17.80 17.75 19.46
C LEU A 634 17.53 17.94 20.96
N SER A 635 17.32 16.81 21.66
CA SER A 635 17.03 16.73 23.10
C SER A 635 15.74 17.44 23.55
N VAL A 636 14.79 17.59 22.64
CA VAL A 636 13.47 18.18 22.88
C VAL A 636 12.37 17.36 22.24
N PHE A 637 11.13 17.70 22.55
CA PHE A 637 9.94 17.12 21.93
C PHE A 637 9.48 18.00 20.76
N THR A 638 9.67 17.50 19.52
CA THR A 638 9.31 18.18 18.28
C THR A 638 8.14 17.49 17.62
N CYS A 639 7.11 18.24 17.19
CA CYS A 639 6.04 17.74 16.34
C CYS A 639 6.20 18.24 14.89
N VAL A 640 6.03 17.33 13.93
CA VAL A 640 5.88 17.64 12.51
C VAL A 640 4.40 17.63 12.16
N THR A 641 3.88 18.79 11.78
CA THR A 641 2.45 19.03 11.57
C THR A 641 2.16 19.43 10.13
N GLY A 642 0.89 19.62 9.79
CA GLY A 642 0.44 20.07 8.47
C GLY A 642 -0.67 19.21 7.90
N VAL A 643 -1.30 19.67 6.82
CA VAL A 643 -2.43 18.97 6.19
C VAL A 643 -2.06 17.57 5.68
N SER A 644 -3.09 16.73 5.43
CA SER A 644 -2.88 15.39 4.88
C SER A 644 -2.20 15.47 3.51
N GLY A 645 -1.17 14.62 3.28
CA GLY A 645 -0.40 14.62 2.03
C GLY A 645 0.60 15.77 1.88
N SER A 646 0.86 16.62 2.89
CA SER A 646 1.82 17.73 2.81
C SER A 646 3.30 17.34 2.76
N GLY A 647 3.63 16.04 2.93
CA GLY A 647 5.01 15.53 2.83
C GLY A 647 5.67 15.18 4.17
N LYS A 648 4.92 15.18 5.29
CA LYS A 648 5.45 14.86 6.64
C LYS A 648 6.17 13.52 6.68
N SER A 649 5.50 12.45 6.27
CA SER A 649 6.08 11.09 6.27
C SER A 649 7.22 10.95 5.26
N SER A 650 7.19 11.69 4.13
CA SER A 650 8.31 11.74 3.19
C SER A 650 9.56 12.34 3.83
N LEU A 651 9.42 13.40 4.61
CA LEU A 651 10.53 14.02 5.32
C LEU A 651 11.02 13.13 6.47
N VAL A 652 10.12 12.72 7.36
CA VAL A 652 10.48 12.05 8.61
C VAL A 652 10.83 10.58 8.38
N ASN A 653 9.95 9.80 7.73
CA ASN A 653 10.12 8.35 7.59
C ASN A 653 11.07 8.00 6.44
N GLU A 654 10.88 8.60 5.25
CA GLU A 654 11.68 8.24 4.07
C GLU A 654 13.10 8.80 4.11
N ILE A 655 13.31 9.99 4.65
CA ILE A 655 14.62 10.64 4.67
C ILE A 655 15.26 10.54 6.06
N VAL A 656 14.68 11.16 7.09
CA VAL A 656 15.32 11.26 8.41
C VAL A 656 15.50 9.88 9.05
N HIS A 657 14.44 9.12 9.18
CA HIS A 657 14.49 7.78 9.80
C HIS A 657 15.44 6.86 9.02
N LYS A 658 15.24 6.69 7.70
CA LYS A 658 16.05 5.74 6.93
C LYS A 658 17.53 6.12 6.89
N HIS A 659 17.86 7.41 6.81
CA HIS A 659 19.26 7.86 6.85
C HIS A 659 19.89 7.65 8.23
N CYS A 660 19.21 8.08 9.29
CA CYS A 660 19.69 7.85 10.67
C CYS A 660 19.85 6.36 10.97
N ALA A 661 18.89 5.52 10.55
CA ALA A 661 18.98 4.07 10.74
C ALA A 661 20.16 3.46 9.96
N LYS A 662 20.41 3.92 8.75
CA LYS A 662 21.57 3.48 7.96
C LYS A 662 22.89 3.82 8.66
N VAL A 663 23.04 5.06 9.13
CA VAL A 663 24.30 5.56 9.72
C VAL A 663 24.49 5.07 11.16
N LEU A 664 23.49 5.25 12.03
CA LEU A 664 23.60 4.98 13.46
C LEU A 664 23.39 3.50 13.81
N ASN A 665 22.35 2.88 13.22
CA ASN A 665 21.98 1.49 13.51
C ASN A 665 22.58 0.50 12.51
N LYS A 666 23.32 0.96 11.48
CA LYS A 666 23.83 0.14 10.37
C LYS A 666 22.74 -0.69 9.68
N ALA A 667 21.54 -0.12 9.61
CA ALA A 667 20.40 -0.78 8.98
C ALA A 667 20.55 -0.77 7.43
N LYS A 668 20.06 -1.84 6.80
CA LYS A 668 20.06 -1.99 5.34
C LYS A 668 18.87 -1.22 4.72
N MET A 669 18.86 0.10 4.87
CA MET A 669 17.81 0.95 4.36
C MET A 669 18.38 1.95 3.37
N ILE A 670 17.62 2.26 2.32
CA ILE A 670 17.96 3.29 1.35
C ILE A 670 17.12 4.52 1.69
N PRO A 671 17.73 5.63 2.10
CA PRO A 671 17.01 6.87 2.33
C PRO A 671 16.48 7.45 1.01
N GLY A 672 15.40 8.23 1.10
CA GLY A 672 14.88 9.03 0.01
C GLY A 672 15.89 10.08 -0.46
N LYS A 673 15.58 10.80 -1.54
CA LYS A 673 16.47 11.77 -2.15
C LYS A 673 16.64 13.03 -1.30
N PHE A 674 17.86 13.34 -0.92
CA PHE A 674 18.27 14.59 -0.25
C PHE A 674 19.74 14.90 -0.55
N ARG A 675 20.19 16.12 -0.26
CA ARG A 675 21.55 16.56 -0.57
C ARG A 675 22.54 16.15 0.52
N LYS A 676 22.29 16.48 1.78
CA LYS A 676 23.12 16.14 2.94
C LYS A 676 22.33 16.22 4.25
N MET A 677 22.87 15.60 5.31
CA MET A 677 22.37 15.67 6.68
C MET A 677 23.55 15.88 7.64
N GLU A 678 23.42 16.85 8.56
CA GLU A 678 24.47 17.20 9.55
C GLU A 678 23.91 17.09 10.98
N GLY A 679 24.77 16.88 11.97
CA GLY A 679 24.38 16.78 13.40
C GLY A 679 24.17 15.34 13.90
N LEU A 680 24.44 14.31 13.09
CA LEU A 680 24.26 12.90 13.48
C LEU A 680 25.19 12.45 14.61
N GLU A 681 26.34 13.10 14.80
CA GLU A 681 27.32 12.81 15.85
C GLU A 681 26.78 13.06 17.27
N ALA A 682 25.73 13.85 17.37
CA ALA A 682 25.05 14.07 18.66
C ALA A 682 24.14 12.92 19.08
N LEU A 683 23.83 12.00 18.16
CA LEU A 683 22.93 10.88 18.36
C LEU A 683 23.70 9.55 18.43
N ASP A 684 23.18 8.57 19.15
CA ASP A 684 23.76 7.23 19.25
C ASP A 684 22.95 6.16 18.50
N LYS A 685 21.64 6.33 18.42
CA LYS A 685 20.73 5.42 17.69
C LYS A 685 19.41 6.10 17.34
N VAL A 686 18.69 5.53 16.41
CA VAL A 686 17.32 5.90 16.09
C VAL A 686 16.38 4.72 16.36
N ILE A 687 15.20 5.02 16.88
CA ILE A 687 14.14 4.05 17.16
C ILE A 687 12.86 4.56 16.52
N ASP A 688 12.32 3.75 15.62
CA ASP A 688 11.04 3.99 14.97
C ASP A 688 9.93 3.24 15.72
N ILE A 689 8.88 3.97 16.08
CA ILE A 689 7.71 3.46 16.81
C ILE A 689 6.48 3.71 15.91
N ASP A 690 6.31 2.84 14.92
CA ASP A 690 5.21 2.87 13.97
C ASP A 690 4.04 1.95 14.39
N GLN A 691 2.95 2.01 13.64
CA GLN A 691 1.74 1.20 13.87
C GLN A 691 1.84 -0.23 13.31
N SER A 692 2.99 -0.64 12.78
CA SER A 692 3.16 -1.99 12.25
C SER A 692 3.03 -3.04 13.38
N PRO A 693 2.50 -4.23 13.09
CA PRO A 693 2.37 -5.29 14.10
C PRO A 693 3.70 -5.62 14.78
N ILE A 694 3.66 -5.96 16.07
CA ILE A 694 4.84 -6.40 16.83
C ILE A 694 5.43 -7.76 16.36
N GLY A 695 4.80 -8.38 15.39
CA GLY A 695 5.25 -9.59 14.71
C GLY A 695 4.22 -10.07 13.71
N ARG A 696 4.66 -10.93 12.77
CA ARG A 696 3.84 -11.39 11.64
C ARG A 696 3.15 -12.74 11.88
N THR A 697 3.40 -13.37 13.02
CA THR A 697 2.88 -14.72 13.31
C THR A 697 2.07 -14.72 14.60
N PRO A 698 1.12 -15.64 14.78
CA PRO A 698 0.36 -15.79 16.02
C PRO A 698 1.21 -16.08 17.27
N ARG A 699 2.48 -16.43 17.11
CA ARG A 699 3.44 -16.64 18.20
C ARG A 699 3.98 -15.35 18.79
N SER A 700 3.96 -14.26 18.01
CA SER A 700 4.33 -12.94 18.50
C SER A 700 3.21 -12.41 19.39
N ASN A 701 3.55 -11.98 20.59
CA ASN A 701 2.61 -11.46 21.59
C ASN A 701 3.29 -10.42 22.48
N PRO A 702 2.55 -9.67 23.30
CA PRO A 702 3.09 -8.66 24.20
C PRO A 702 4.19 -9.19 25.13
N ALA A 703 4.04 -10.41 25.68
CA ALA A 703 5.03 -11.00 26.58
C ALA A 703 6.36 -11.30 25.88
N THR A 704 6.33 -11.79 24.64
CA THR A 704 7.57 -12.09 23.88
C THR A 704 8.25 -10.81 23.42
N TYR A 705 7.50 -9.82 22.97
CA TYR A 705 8.05 -8.57 22.43
C TYR A 705 8.73 -7.73 23.51
N THR A 706 8.10 -7.59 24.69
CA THR A 706 8.68 -6.88 25.83
C THR A 706 9.83 -7.62 26.51
N GLY A 707 10.05 -8.89 26.12
CA GLY A 707 11.03 -9.77 26.72
C GLY A 707 10.69 -10.19 28.16
N VAL A 708 9.46 -10.00 28.62
CA VAL A 708 9.03 -10.46 29.96
C VAL A 708 8.84 -11.97 29.94
N PHE A 709 8.49 -12.56 28.80
CA PHE A 709 8.30 -14.00 28.67
C PHE A 709 9.55 -14.80 29.02
N ASP A 710 10.73 -14.26 28.74
CA ASP A 710 11.99 -14.90 29.10
C ASP A 710 12.16 -15.02 30.62
N LEU A 711 11.78 -13.96 31.37
CA LEU A 711 11.81 -13.97 32.83
C LEU A 711 10.75 -14.92 33.42
N ILE A 712 9.58 -14.99 32.81
CA ILE A 712 8.51 -15.93 33.21
C ILE A 712 8.96 -17.36 32.99
N ARG A 713 9.60 -17.70 31.89
CA ARG A 713 10.14 -19.05 31.60
C ARG A 713 11.23 -19.44 32.59
N ASP A 714 12.12 -18.51 32.94
CA ASP A 714 13.15 -18.74 33.98
C ASP A 714 12.51 -19.03 35.32
N LEU A 715 11.45 -18.31 35.70
CA LEU A 715 10.70 -18.52 36.92
C LEU A 715 10.05 -19.91 36.96
N PHE A 716 9.38 -20.33 35.89
CA PHE A 716 8.79 -21.67 35.78
C PHE A 716 9.85 -22.79 35.85
N ALA A 717 10.98 -22.61 35.16
CA ALA A 717 12.09 -23.57 35.22
C ALA A 717 12.72 -23.69 36.61
N SER A 718 12.63 -22.64 37.43
CA SER A 718 13.14 -22.64 38.81
C SER A 718 12.14 -23.23 39.82
N SER A 719 10.90 -23.51 39.42
CA SER A 719 9.89 -24.13 40.30
C SER A 719 10.28 -25.54 40.73
N LYS A 720 9.75 -25.98 41.85
CA LYS A 720 10.05 -27.32 42.42
C LYS A 720 9.68 -28.43 41.44
N ASP A 721 8.45 -28.36 40.89
CA ASP A 721 7.93 -29.38 39.96
C ASP A 721 8.77 -29.48 38.67
N ALA A 722 9.24 -28.32 38.14
CA ALA A 722 10.11 -28.31 36.96
C ALA A 722 11.49 -28.93 37.25
N LYS A 723 12.09 -28.63 38.40
CA LYS A 723 13.40 -29.18 38.83
C LYS A 723 13.32 -30.71 39.05
N GLU A 724 12.27 -31.18 39.72
CA GLU A 724 12.06 -32.63 39.93
C GLU A 724 11.91 -33.40 38.60
N ARG A 725 11.33 -32.77 37.55
CA ARG A 725 11.17 -33.34 36.21
C ARG A 725 12.36 -33.07 35.27
N GLY A 726 13.40 -32.34 35.74
CA GLY A 726 14.54 -31.96 34.91
C GLY A 726 14.20 -31.00 33.77
N TYR A 727 13.14 -30.19 33.92
CA TYR A 727 12.67 -29.26 32.89
C TYR A 727 13.51 -27.98 32.89
N THR A 728 14.06 -27.65 31.75
CA THR A 728 14.81 -26.42 31.51
C THR A 728 13.91 -25.30 30.96
N LYS A 729 14.44 -24.07 30.88
CA LYS A 729 13.76 -22.89 30.29
C LYS A 729 13.17 -23.18 28.89
N GLY A 730 13.85 -24.04 28.09
CA GLY A 730 13.39 -24.42 26.76
C GLY A 730 12.02 -25.13 26.76
N ARG A 731 11.72 -25.92 27.83
CA ARG A 731 10.44 -26.63 27.98
C ARG A 731 9.23 -25.71 27.99
N PHE A 732 9.37 -24.53 28.54
CA PHE A 732 8.32 -23.53 28.67
C PHE A 732 8.24 -22.56 27.49
N SER A 733 8.92 -22.86 26.36
CA SER A 733 8.84 -22.11 25.11
C SER A 733 7.89 -22.81 24.12
N PHE A 734 6.90 -22.09 23.63
CA PHE A 734 6.04 -22.57 22.53
C PHE A 734 6.75 -22.54 21.15
N ASN A 735 7.95 -21.97 21.06
CA ASN A 735 8.76 -21.95 19.82
C ASN A 735 9.69 -23.15 19.68
N VAL A 736 10.01 -23.85 20.78
CA VAL A 736 11.01 -24.92 20.84
C VAL A 736 10.31 -26.28 21.01
N LYS A 737 10.78 -27.30 20.30
CA LYS A 737 10.29 -28.68 20.47
C LYS A 737 10.50 -29.18 21.91
N GLY A 738 9.59 -30.04 22.36
CA GLY A 738 9.65 -30.70 23.66
C GLY A 738 8.58 -30.26 24.65
N GLY A 739 8.23 -28.95 24.71
CA GLY A 739 7.18 -28.45 25.60
C GLY A 739 5.94 -27.94 24.89
N ARG A 740 6.06 -27.60 23.61
CA ARG A 740 4.94 -27.12 22.79
C ARG A 740 4.03 -28.23 22.31
N CYS A 741 2.82 -27.89 21.93
CA CYS A 741 1.95 -28.78 21.17
C CYS A 741 2.55 -28.98 19.77
N GLU A 742 2.85 -30.23 19.39
CA GLU A 742 3.46 -30.50 18.08
C GLU A 742 2.41 -30.47 16.93
N ALA A 743 1.11 -30.67 17.20
CA ALA A 743 0.06 -30.60 16.19
C ALA A 743 -0.06 -29.20 15.58
N CYS A 744 -0.07 -28.13 16.41
CA CYS A 744 -0.07 -26.73 15.95
C CYS A 744 1.33 -26.09 16.00
N SER A 745 2.37 -26.85 16.31
CA SER A 745 3.74 -26.36 16.46
C SER A 745 3.87 -25.16 17.43
N GLY A 746 2.97 -25.06 18.40
CA GLY A 746 2.93 -23.97 19.39
C GLY A 746 2.14 -22.72 18.99
N ASP A 747 1.47 -22.71 17.85
CA ASP A 747 0.63 -21.57 17.41
C ASP A 747 -0.68 -21.47 18.21
N GLY A 748 -1.19 -22.60 18.73
CA GLY A 748 -2.47 -22.67 19.41
C GLY A 748 -3.66 -22.73 18.45
N ILE A 749 -3.45 -22.33 17.20
CA ILE A 749 -4.44 -22.30 16.12
C ILE A 749 -3.90 -23.05 14.90
N VAL A 750 -4.80 -23.52 14.06
CA VAL A 750 -4.50 -24.13 12.76
C VAL A 750 -5.06 -23.22 11.67
N LYS A 751 -4.20 -22.84 10.74
CA LYS A 751 -4.59 -22.08 9.56
C LYS A 751 -5.11 -23.04 8.50
N ILE A 752 -6.35 -22.84 8.07
CA ILE A 752 -6.96 -23.55 6.94
C ILE A 752 -6.93 -22.61 5.74
N GLU A 753 -6.09 -22.92 4.75
CA GLU A 753 -5.98 -22.13 3.54
C GLU A 753 -7.17 -22.39 2.62
N MET A 754 -7.90 -21.34 2.30
CA MET A 754 -9.07 -21.36 1.43
C MET A 754 -8.72 -20.68 0.11
N HIS A 755 -8.48 -21.42 -0.97
CA HIS A 755 -7.97 -20.91 -2.24
C HIS A 755 -8.75 -19.72 -2.85
N PHE A 756 -10.04 -19.59 -2.57
CA PHE A 756 -10.91 -18.53 -3.10
C PHE A 756 -11.56 -17.65 -2.03
N LEU A 757 -11.38 -17.99 -0.75
CA LEU A 757 -11.95 -17.30 0.39
C LEU A 757 -10.83 -16.87 1.34
N PRO A 758 -11.07 -15.93 2.27
CA PRO A 758 -10.10 -15.63 3.33
C PRO A 758 -9.75 -16.88 4.13
N ASP A 759 -8.47 -16.99 4.51
CA ASP A 759 -7.99 -18.08 5.35
C ASP A 759 -8.74 -18.12 6.67
N VAL A 760 -9.11 -19.33 7.11
CA VAL A 760 -9.82 -19.55 8.39
C VAL A 760 -8.83 -20.03 9.44
N TYR A 761 -8.89 -19.43 10.62
CA TYR A 761 -8.08 -19.80 11.78
C TYR A 761 -8.96 -20.47 12.82
N VAL A 762 -8.70 -21.73 13.13
CA VAL A 762 -9.44 -22.49 14.12
C VAL A 762 -8.56 -22.88 15.30
N PRO A 763 -9.05 -22.93 16.55
CA PRO A 763 -8.30 -23.45 17.67
C PRO A 763 -7.80 -24.88 17.40
N CYS A 764 -6.57 -25.18 17.81
CA CYS A 764 -6.02 -26.51 17.66
C CYS A 764 -6.78 -27.53 18.53
N GLU A 765 -7.37 -28.54 17.94
CA GLU A 765 -8.15 -29.58 18.63
C GLU A 765 -7.35 -30.36 19.68
N VAL A 766 -6.03 -30.54 19.46
CA VAL A 766 -5.15 -31.29 20.36
C VAL A 766 -4.85 -30.55 21.64
N CYS A 767 -4.54 -29.26 21.56
CA CYS A 767 -4.21 -28.44 22.74
C CYS A 767 -5.33 -27.49 23.15
N ASN A 768 -6.46 -27.44 22.42
CA ASN A 768 -7.57 -26.52 22.67
C ASN A 768 -7.09 -25.05 22.84
N GLY A 769 -6.24 -24.59 21.93
CA GLY A 769 -5.67 -23.23 21.97
C GLY A 769 -4.53 -23.02 22.96
N LYS A 770 -4.20 -24.00 23.83
CA LYS A 770 -3.24 -23.82 24.96
C LYS A 770 -1.76 -23.77 24.55
N ARG A 771 -1.41 -24.04 23.30
CA ARG A 771 -0.05 -23.97 22.74
C ARG A 771 0.98 -24.98 23.27
N TYR A 772 0.74 -25.61 24.41
CA TYR A 772 1.67 -26.54 25.11
C TYR A 772 1.12 -27.96 25.17
N ASN A 773 1.99 -28.93 25.41
CA ASN A 773 1.61 -30.27 25.71
C ASN A 773 1.12 -30.40 27.17
N ARG A 774 0.42 -31.50 27.50
CA ARG A 774 -0.19 -31.73 28.83
C ARG A 774 0.82 -31.69 29.95
N GLU A 775 1.98 -32.33 29.77
CA GLU A 775 3.05 -32.44 30.77
C GLU A 775 3.63 -31.08 31.17
N THR A 776 3.82 -30.16 30.21
CA THR A 776 4.29 -28.80 30.48
C THR A 776 3.24 -28.00 31.25
N LEU A 777 1.94 -28.21 30.98
CA LEU A 777 0.83 -27.54 31.68
C LEU A 777 0.59 -28.05 33.10
N GLU A 778 1.16 -29.20 33.48
CA GLU A 778 1.10 -29.69 34.86
C GLU A 778 1.98 -28.88 35.83
N VAL A 779 3.07 -28.27 35.31
CA VAL A 779 3.95 -27.41 36.13
C VAL A 779 3.24 -26.12 36.49
N ARG A 780 3.19 -25.82 37.81
CA ARG A 780 2.45 -24.66 38.34
C ARG A 780 3.37 -23.76 39.19
N TYR A 781 3.10 -22.46 39.06
CA TYR A 781 3.66 -21.44 39.91
C TYR A 781 2.50 -20.66 40.57
N LYS A 782 2.43 -20.62 41.87
CA LYS A 782 1.28 -20.06 42.65
C LYS A 782 -0.09 -20.58 42.14
N GLY A 783 -0.17 -21.88 41.80
CA GLY A 783 -1.39 -22.52 41.34
C GLY A 783 -1.73 -22.32 39.84
N LYS A 784 -1.02 -21.47 39.12
CA LYS A 784 -1.23 -21.18 37.70
C LYS A 784 -0.17 -21.86 36.82
N ASN A 785 -0.55 -22.44 35.70
CA ASN A 785 0.38 -22.96 34.69
C ASN A 785 0.84 -21.86 33.72
N ILE A 786 1.77 -22.16 32.80
CA ILE A 786 2.34 -21.18 31.87
C ILE A 786 1.29 -20.59 30.91
N TYR A 787 0.29 -21.38 30.52
CA TYR A 787 -0.81 -20.91 29.67
C TYR A 787 -1.75 -19.97 30.45
N ASP A 788 -2.09 -20.29 31.69
CA ASP A 788 -2.89 -19.43 32.55
C ASP A 788 -2.23 -18.05 32.70
N VAL A 789 -0.90 -18.03 32.87
CA VAL A 789 -0.12 -16.77 32.96
C VAL A 789 -0.13 -16.00 31.65
N LEU A 790 0.01 -16.66 30.51
CA LEU A 790 -0.10 -15.97 29.21
C LEU A 790 -1.51 -15.43 28.95
N ASN A 791 -2.52 -16.04 29.53
CA ASN A 791 -3.91 -15.60 29.40
C ASN A 791 -4.31 -14.50 30.39
N MET A 792 -3.48 -14.19 31.37
CA MET A 792 -3.68 -13.04 32.27
C MET A 792 -3.63 -11.71 31.51
N THR A 793 -4.44 -10.78 31.93
CA THR A 793 -4.28 -9.37 31.57
C THR A 793 -3.00 -8.80 32.17
N VAL A 794 -2.52 -7.67 31.65
CA VAL A 794 -1.35 -6.98 32.19
C VAL A 794 -1.59 -6.59 33.65
N GLU A 795 -2.82 -6.16 33.99
CA GLU A 795 -3.22 -5.80 35.35
C GLU A 795 -3.16 -7.00 36.31
N GLU A 796 -3.79 -8.11 35.97
CA GLU A 796 -3.72 -9.35 36.74
C GLU A 796 -2.27 -9.86 36.89
N ALA A 797 -1.47 -9.79 35.82
CA ALA A 797 -0.07 -10.19 35.86
C ALA A 797 0.78 -9.26 36.74
N TYR A 798 0.47 -7.95 36.77
CA TYR A 798 1.13 -6.99 37.65
C TYR A 798 0.94 -7.37 39.11
N GLU A 799 -0.27 -7.73 39.52
CA GLU A 799 -0.57 -8.18 40.88
C GLU A 799 0.03 -9.56 41.19
N PHE A 800 -0.10 -10.50 40.25
CA PHE A 800 0.40 -11.87 40.42
C PHE A 800 1.91 -11.91 40.65
N PHE A 801 2.65 -11.05 39.92
CA PHE A 801 4.11 -10.95 40.06
C PHE A 801 4.60 -9.82 40.97
N ALA A 802 3.80 -9.35 41.89
CA ALA A 802 4.14 -8.24 42.80
C ALA A 802 5.46 -8.41 43.59
N HIS A 803 5.88 -9.68 43.82
CA HIS A 803 7.13 -9.99 44.52
C HIS A 803 8.34 -10.22 43.60
N ILE A 804 8.20 -9.99 42.29
CA ILE A 804 9.26 -10.19 41.29
C ILE A 804 9.52 -8.86 40.56
N PRO A 805 10.41 -8.00 41.09
CA PRO A 805 10.59 -6.62 40.60
C PRO A 805 10.96 -6.52 39.12
N SER A 806 11.67 -7.52 38.57
CA SER A 806 12.07 -7.54 37.17
C SER A 806 10.88 -7.72 36.20
N ILE A 807 9.89 -8.53 36.59
CA ILE A 807 8.64 -8.74 35.82
C ILE A 807 7.71 -7.57 36.09
N GLN A 808 7.49 -7.20 37.36
CA GLN A 808 6.59 -6.15 37.76
C GLN A 808 6.90 -4.81 37.08
N ARG A 809 8.19 -4.43 36.97
CA ARG A 809 8.59 -3.21 36.25
C ARG A 809 8.12 -3.18 34.78
N LYS A 810 8.21 -4.32 34.08
CA LYS A 810 7.76 -4.40 32.69
C LYS A 810 6.24 -4.34 32.58
N MET A 811 5.53 -4.94 33.53
CA MET A 811 4.06 -4.81 33.61
C MET A 811 3.66 -3.37 33.91
N GLN A 812 4.35 -2.67 34.82
CA GLN A 812 4.10 -1.27 35.12
C GLN A 812 4.23 -0.39 33.86
N THR A 813 5.25 -0.58 33.02
CA THR A 813 5.40 0.21 31.80
C THR A 813 4.27 -0.03 30.80
N LEU A 814 3.72 -1.25 30.74
CA LEU A 814 2.55 -1.55 29.91
C LEU A 814 1.27 -0.89 30.49
N MET A 815 1.14 -0.85 31.79
CA MET A 815 0.02 -0.14 32.46
C MET A 815 0.12 1.38 32.26
N ASP A 816 1.33 1.94 32.35
CA ASP A 816 1.60 3.37 32.19
C ASP A 816 1.15 3.88 30.81
N VAL A 817 1.33 3.05 29.76
CA VAL A 817 0.85 3.37 28.39
C VAL A 817 -0.63 3.04 28.15
N GLY A 818 -1.38 2.66 29.19
CA GLY A 818 -2.82 2.40 29.10
C GLY A 818 -3.20 1.04 28.52
N LEU A 819 -2.33 0.03 28.63
CA LEU A 819 -2.55 -1.33 28.15
C LEU A 819 -2.81 -2.35 29.26
N SER A 820 -3.49 -1.94 30.35
CA SER A 820 -3.83 -2.82 31.48
C SER A 820 -4.69 -4.02 31.07
N TYR A 821 -5.56 -3.85 30.07
CA TYR A 821 -6.58 -4.80 29.65
C TYR A 821 -6.12 -5.87 28.66
N ILE A 822 -4.97 -5.68 27.98
CA ILE A 822 -4.48 -6.69 27.00
C ILE A 822 -3.95 -7.92 27.72
N ARG A 823 -4.08 -9.09 27.08
CA ARG A 823 -3.50 -10.34 27.61
C ARG A 823 -2.05 -10.48 27.21
N LEU A 824 -1.22 -11.02 28.10
CA LEU A 824 0.21 -11.24 27.84
C LEU A 824 0.49 -12.10 26.62
N GLY A 825 -0.32 -13.12 26.38
CA GLY A 825 -0.20 -14.05 25.25
C GLY A 825 -1.08 -13.72 24.05
N GLN A 826 -1.73 -12.55 24.01
CA GLN A 826 -2.60 -12.13 22.91
C GLN A 826 -1.81 -12.10 21.59
N PRO A 827 -2.26 -12.80 20.52
CA PRO A 827 -1.55 -12.80 19.25
C PRO A 827 -1.41 -11.40 18.66
N SER A 828 -0.27 -11.12 18.04
CA SER A 828 -0.01 -9.82 17.40
C SER A 828 -0.99 -9.49 16.27
N THR A 829 -1.63 -10.50 15.68
CA THR A 829 -2.64 -10.36 14.63
C THR A 829 -4.00 -9.84 15.14
N GLU A 830 -4.25 -9.93 16.44
CA GLU A 830 -5.47 -9.47 17.10
C GLU A 830 -5.32 -8.04 17.67
N LEU A 831 -4.08 -7.56 17.79
CA LEU A 831 -3.79 -6.22 18.28
C LEU A 831 -4.12 -5.15 17.23
N SER A 832 -4.68 -4.04 17.67
CA SER A 832 -4.80 -2.85 16.85
C SER A 832 -3.43 -2.19 16.60
N GLY A 833 -3.32 -1.36 15.54
CA GLY A 833 -2.08 -0.63 15.25
C GLY A 833 -1.62 0.25 16.42
N GLY A 834 -2.55 0.93 17.10
CA GLY A 834 -2.27 1.75 18.27
C GLY A 834 -1.81 0.94 19.49
N GLU A 835 -2.37 -0.26 19.72
CA GLU A 835 -1.90 -1.16 20.78
C GLU A 835 -0.48 -1.67 20.49
N ALA A 836 -0.20 -2.08 19.24
CA ALA A 836 1.13 -2.49 18.84
C ALA A 836 2.16 -1.38 19.03
N GLN A 837 1.84 -0.15 18.68
CA GLN A 837 2.68 1.03 18.87
C GLN A 837 2.96 1.31 20.35
N ARG A 838 1.93 1.24 21.20
CA ARG A 838 2.08 1.42 22.67
C ARG A 838 2.92 0.32 23.31
N ILE A 839 2.84 -0.93 22.83
CA ILE A 839 3.71 -2.02 23.29
C ILE A 839 5.17 -1.73 22.95
N LYS A 840 5.44 -1.22 21.72
CA LYS A 840 6.79 -0.78 21.32
C LYS A 840 7.29 0.33 22.21
N LEU A 841 6.48 1.35 22.46
CA LEU A 841 6.80 2.47 23.36
C LEU A 841 7.10 2.00 24.79
N ALA A 842 6.24 1.14 25.38
CA ALA A 842 6.46 0.56 26.70
C ALA A 842 7.77 -0.23 26.79
N THR A 843 8.12 -0.94 25.74
CA THR A 843 9.38 -1.71 25.67
C THR A 843 10.59 -0.78 25.75
N GLU A 844 10.57 0.32 25.01
CA GLU A 844 11.67 1.30 25.04
C GLU A 844 11.75 2.05 26.38
N LEU A 845 10.61 2.43 26.96
CA LEU A 845 10.56 3.04 28.31
C LEU A 845 11.09 2.12 29.41
N SER A 846 10.99 0.80 29.24
CA SER A 846 11.52 -0.17 30.20
C SER A 846 13.04 -0.29 30.19
N ARG A 847 13.70 0.23 29.13
CA ARG A 847 15.18 0.19 28.96
C ARG A 847 15.82 1.44 29.57
N ARG A 848 17.07 1.32 29.94
CA ARG A 848 17.87 2.50 30.35
C ARG A 848 18.24 3.30 29.11
N GLY A 849 17.78 4.53 29.03
CA GLY A 849 18.12 5.46 27.94
C GLY A 849 19.56 5.98 28.07
N THR A 850 20.19 6.29 26.96
CA THR A 850 21.51 6.93 26.89
C THR A 850 21.41 8.46 26.94
N GLY A 851 20.22 9.03 26.76
CA GLY A 851 19.96 10.47 26.64
C GLY A 851 20.37 11.07 25.28
N ARG A 852 20.71 10.22 24.28
CA ARG A 852 21.08 10.65 22.93
C ARG A 852 20.37 9.84 21.83
N THR A 853 19.23 9.25 22.17
CA THR A 853 18.42 8.47 21.23
C THR A 853 17.43 9.37 20.51
N LEU A 854 17.29 9.19 19.18
CA LEU A 854 16.21 9.77 18.39
C LEU A 854 15.03 8.80 18.35
N TYR A 855 13.91 9.16 18.96
CA TYR A 855 12.64 8.44 18.85
C TYR A 855 11.78 9.10 17.78
N ILE A 856 11.32 8.31 16.82
CA ILE A 856 10.40 8.74 15.76
C ILE A 856 9.08 8.03 15.99
N LEU A 857 7.98 8.79 16.05
CA LEU A 857 6.63 8.26 16.21
C LEU A 857 5.73 8.80 15.10
N ASP A 858 4.96 7.93 14.47
CA ASP A 858 4.02 8.30 13.42
C ASP A 858 2.59 8.14 13.93
N GLU A 859 1.89 9.28 14.09
CA GLU A 859 0.50 9.40 14.55
C GLU A 859 0.18 8.53 15.80
N PRO A 860 0.90 8.71 16.91
CA PRO A 860 0.76 7.83 18.07
C PRO A 860 -0.57 7.98 18.84
N THR A 861 -1.39 8.97 18.51
CA THR A 861 -2.73 9.17 19.13
C THR A 861 -3.84 8.38 18.43
N THR A 862 -3.52 7.64 17.38
CA THR A 862 -4.49 6.82 16.66
C THR A 862 -5.27 5.90 17.58
N GLY A 863 -6.61 5.98 17.55
CA GLY A 863 -7.51 5.15 18.39
C GLY A 863 -7.49 5.45 19.88
N LEU A 864 -6.99 6.60 20.31
CA LEU A 864 -6.87 6.96 21.70
C LEU A 864 -7.96 7.93 22.15
N HIS A 865 -8.61 7.59 23.27
CA HIS A 865 -9.45 8.50 24.02
C HIS A 865 -8.58 9.60 24.69
N PHE A 866 -9.15 10.76 24.98
CA PHE A 866 -8.47 11.92 25.61
C PHE A 866 -7.62 11.54 26.83
N GLU A 867 -8.11 10.66 27.71
CA GLU A 867 -7.38 10.20 28.88
C GLU A 867 -6.15 9.35 28.51
N ASP A 868 -6.25 8.56 27.45
CA ASP A 868 -5.12 7.78 26.94
C ASP A 868 -4.09 8.69 26.24
N VAL A 869 -4.56 9.74 25.53
CA VAL A 869 -3.70 10.80 24.97
C VAL A 869 -2.93 11.52 26.06
N ARG A 870 -3.57 11.84 27.22
CA ARG A 870 -2.90 12.46 28.37
C ARG A 870 -1.74 11.59 28.86
N LYS A 871 -1.98 10.29 29.04
CA LYS A 871 -0.92 9.34 29.46
C LYS A 871 0.20 9.28 28.41
N LEU A 872 -0.14 9.24 27.13
CA LEU A 872 0.86 9.24 26.04
C LEU A 872 1.74 10.51 26.10
N VAL A 873 1.14 11.68 26.23
CA VAL A 873 1.88 12.95 26.34
C VAL A 873 2.85 12.91 27.53
N GLU A 874 2.42 12.41 28.68
CA GLU A 874 3.29 12.24 29.86
C GLU A 874 4.49 11.34 29.56
N MET A 875 4.29 10.25 28.77
CA MET A 875 5.37 9.36 28.38
C MET A 875 6.35 10.04 27.41
N LEU A 876 5.85 10.77 26.42
CA LEU A 876 6.70 11.51 25.47
C LEU A 876 7.52 12.58 26.19
N GLN A 877 6.92 13.28 27.15
CA GLN A 877 7.61 14.24 28.00
C GLN A 877 8.72 13.58 28.85
N ARG A 878 8.45 12.41 29.44
CA ARG A 878 9.47 11.63 30.20
C ARG A 878 10.64 11.20 29.33
N LEU A 879 10.41 10.82 28.06
CA LEU A 879 11.49 10.49 27.11
C LEU A 879 12.36 11.71 26.81
N ALA A 880 11.74 12.86 26.59
CA ALA A 880 12.45 14.11 26.32
C ALA A 880 13.20 14.63 27.58
N ASP A 881 12.61 14.50 28.76
CA ASP A 881 13.28 14.83 30.07
C ASP A 881 14.52 13.98 30.31
N GLY A 882 14.53 12.75 29.76
CA GLY A 882 15.71 11.88 29.75
C GLY A 882 16.84 12.32 28.80
N GLY A 883 16.74 13.51 28.17
CA GLY A 883 17.72 14.06 27.22
C GLY A 883 17.59 13.53 25.80
N ASN A 884 16.62 12.66 25.51
CA ASN A 884 16.42 12.11 24.19
C ASN A 884 15.71 13.10 23.26
N THR A 885 15.87 12.90 21.95
CA THR A 885 15.11 13.63 20.94
C THR A 885 13.84 12.86 20.60
N VAL A 886 12.69 13.50 20.70
CA VAL A 886 11.40 12.91 20.38
C VAL A 886 10.80 13.65 19.18
N LEU A 887 10.70 13.00 18.05
CA LEU A 887 10.16 13.54 16.80
C LEU A 887 8.86 12.82 16.47
N VAL A 888 7.75 13.55 16.45
CA VAL A 888 6.41 12.98 16.28
C VAL A 888 5.71 13.60 15.10
N ILE A 889 5.17 12.77 14.20
CA ILE A 889 4.21 13.23 13.20
C ILE A 889 2.84 13.20 13.86
N GLU A 890 2.14 14.33 13.92
CA GLU A 890 0.86 14.42 14.63
C GLU A 890 -0.13 15.41 14.03
N HIS A 891 -1.42 15.10 14.24
CA HIS A 891 -2.56 15.93 13.91
C HIS A 891 -3.39 16.31 15.14
N ASN A 892 -3.24 15.59 16.24
CA ASN A 892 -3.95 15.84 17.49
C ASN A 892 -3.43 17.12 18.17
N LEU A 893 -4.30 18.12 18.29
CA LEU A 893 -3.93 19.44 18.83
C LEU A 893 -3.53 19.40 20.30
N ASP A 894 -4.02 18.44 21.09
CA ASP A 894 -3.63 18.26 22.49
C ASP A 894 -2.18 17.78 22.64
N VAL A 895 -1.67 16.99 21.69
CA VAL A 895 -0.25 16.61 21.64
C VAL A 895 0.59 17.76 21.10
N ILE A 896 0.14 18.38 20.01
CA ILE A 896 0.86 19.47 19.33
C ILE A 896 1.10 20.65 20.28
N LYS A 897 0.09 21.04 21.09
CA LYS A 897 0.24 22.12 22.07
C LYS A 897 1.28 21.84 23.17
N CYS A 898 1.57 20.55 23.41
CA CYS A 898 2.52 20.11 24.44
C CYS A 898 3.95 19.95 23.93
N ALA A 899 4.20 20.08 22.62
CA ALA A 899 5.52 20.00 22.01
C ALA A 899 6.38 21.22 22.35
N ASP A 900 7.69 21.06 22.41
CA ASP A 900 8.63 22.17 22.60
C ASP A 900 8.82 22.96 21.28
N TYR A 901 8.75 22.27 20.14
CA TYR A 901 8.99 22.85 18.83
C TYR A 901 8.09 22.21 17.75
N LEU A 902 7.65 23.01 16.80
CA LEU A 902 6.82 22.57 15.67
C LEU A 902 7.54 22.79 14.35
N ILE A 903 7.32 21.87 13.42
CA ILE A 903 7.68 22.00 12.01
C ILE A 903 6.39 21.81 11.22
N ASP A 904 5.82 22.89 10.69
CA ASP A 904 4.54 22.86 9.98
C ASP A 904 4.76 22.79 8.46
N MET A 905 4.20 21.76 7.83
CA MET A 905 4.37 21.47 6.41
C MET A 905 3.09 21.75 5.62
N GLY A 906 3.26 22.25 4.41
CA GLY A 906 2.11 22.56 3.56
C GLY A 906 2.50 23.31 2.28
N PRO A 907 1.64 24.27 1.83
CA PRO A 907 0.34 24.66 2.39
C PRO A 907 -0.78 23.64 2.14
N GLU A 908 -0.70 22.87 1.05
CA GLU A 908 -1.69 21.88 0.64
C GLU A 908 -1.10 20.47 0.63
N GLY A 909 -1.89 19.48 0.23
CA GLY A 909 -1.44 18.12 -0.02
C GLY A 909 -0.90 17.93 -1.45
N GLY A 910 -0.15 16.83 -1.67
CA GLY A 910 0.34 16.45 -2.99
C GLY A 910 1.27 17.48 -3.64
N SER A 911 1.02 17.82 -4.90
CA SER A 911 1.83 18.78 -5.65
C SER A 911 1.76 20.21 -5.11
N GLY A 912 0.68 20.56 -4.41
CA GLY A 912 0.50 21.85 -3.74
C GLY A 912 1.24 21.95 -2.39
N GLY A 913 1.76 20.83 -1.88
CA GLY A 913 2.50 20.72 -0.62
C GLY A 913 4.02 20.62 -0.81
N GLY A 914 4.65 19.95 0.13
CA GLY A 914 6.06 19.60 0.04
C GLY A 914 7.03 20.72 0.44
N THR A 915 6.57 21.71 1.19
CA THR A 915 7.39 22.80 1.73
C THR A 915 7.21 22.95 3.23
N VAL A 916 8.18 23.49 3.93
CA VAL A 916 8.05 23.93 5.32
C VAL A 916 7.44 25.32 5.32
N LEU A 917 6.29 25.50 5.95
CA LEU A 917 5.59 26.79 6.04
C LEU A 917 6.17 27.66 7.14
N CYS A 918 6.34 27.09 8.31
CA CYS A 918 6.93 27.76 9.47
C CYS A 918 7.47 26.73 10.46
N THR A 919 8.37 27.21 11.30
CA THR A 919 8.93 26.47 12.43
C THR A 919 8.99 27.36 13.65
N GLY A 920 8.87 26.82 14.83
CA GLY A 920 8.93 27.56 16.08
C GLY A 920 8.20 26.87 17.22
N THR A 921 8.00 27.58 18.30
CA THR A 921 7.14 27.09 19.39
C THR A 921 5.67 27.03 18.95
N PRO A 922 4.83 26.23 19.62
CA PRO A 922 3.39 26.20 19.32
C PRO A 922 2.73 27.59 19.30
N GLU A 923 3.16 28.48 20.19
CA GLU A 923 2.68 29.87 20.27
C GLU A 923 3.06 30.68 19.02
N GLU A 924 4.31 30.57 18.56
CA GLU A 924 4.80 31.26 17.34
C GLU A 924 4.09 30.75 16.09
N VAL A 925 3.88 29.43 15.98
CA VAL A 925 3.16 28.83 14.85
C VAL A 925 1.67 29.24 14.88
N ALA A 926 1.06 29.37 16.06
CA ALA A 926 -0.33 29.81 16.20
C ALA A 926 -0.56 31.25 15.71
N GLU A 927 0.45 32.08 15.71
CA GLU A 927 0.38 33.47 15.20
C GLU A 927 0.60 33.55 13.69
N ASN A 928 1.10 32.51 13.06
CA ASN A 928 1.37 32.50 11.63
C ASN A 928 0.06 32.41 10.82
N PRO A 929 -0.28 33.41 9.96
CA PRO A 929 -1.54 33.44 9.23
C PRO A 929 -1.65 32.38 8.12
N ILE A 930 -0.52 31.82 7.66
CA ILE A 930 -0.46 30.85 6.55
C ILE A 930 -0.66 29.42 7.09
N SER A 931 -0.36 29.17 8.37
CA SER A 931 -0.47 27.87 8.99
C SER A 931 -1.92 27.50 9.32
N TYR A 932 -2.43 26.44 8.66
CA TYR A 932 -3.71 25.86 9.07
C TYR A 932 -3.64 25.27 10.47
N THR A 933 -2.56 24.57 10.80
CA THR A 933 -2.33 24.04 12.16
C THR A 933 -2.38 25.16 13.20
N GLY A 934 -1.68 26.28 12.94
CA GLY A 934 -1.67 27.45 13.83
C GLY A 934 -3.05 28.03 14.06
N LYS A 935 -3.88 28.11 13.02
CA LYS A 935 -5.26 28.62 13.11
C LYS A 935 -6.13 27.82 14.10
N TYR A 936 -6.06 26.49 14.05
CA TYR A 936 -6.81 25.62 14.95
C TYR A 936 -6.18 25.57 16.36
N LEU A 937 -4.87 25.64 16.44
CA LEU A 937 -4.10 25.55 17.69
C LEU A 937 -4.42 26.72 18.66
N LYS A 938 -4.75 27.90 18.16
CA LYS A 938 -5.13 29.07 18.99
C LYS A 938 -6.21 28.77 20.02
N ARG A 939 -7.14 27.85 19.72
CA ARG A 939 -8.22 27.47 20.63
C ARG A 939 -7.73 26.65 21.86
N TYR A 940 -6.55 26.02 21.75
CA TYR A 940 -5.99 25.09 22.71
C TYR A 940 -4.87 25.73 23.57
N LEU A 941 -4.33 26.88 23.15
CA LEU A 941 -3.30 27.63 23.89
C LEU A 941 -3.87 28.66 24.84
N ASN A 942 -5.15 29.03 24.68
CA ASN A 942 -5.88 29.99 25.52
C ASN A 942 -6.50 29.38 26.77
#